data_47e2cb109d94e0d23f6c4ca5e1856ef0
#
_entry.id   47e2cb109d94e0d23f6c4ca5e1856ef0
#
_cell.length_a   1.000
_cell.length_b   1.000
_cell.length_c   1.000
_cell.angle_alpha   90.00
_cell.angle_beta   90.00
_cell.angle_gamma   90.00
#
_symmetry.space_group_name_H-M   'P 1'
#
loop_
_entity.id
_entity.type
_entity.pdbx_description
1 polymer ?
#
loop_
_entity_poly.entity_id
_entity_poly.type
_entity_poly.pdbx_seq_one_letter_code
_entity_poly.pdbx_strand_id
1 'polypeptide(L)'
;MDNFLSLRRLTVGYPDRTVLQNIDLEIARGEILSVIGPNGAGKSTLLKSISGQLPLLEGSVVLQGEDLGKCSAVERARKTAVVLTEHIRPEYMTCREVVSAGRYPYTGRMGILQPRDKEIVEESMARMKVTELSERDFNAISDGQKQRVLAARAIAQDTPVLILDEPTSYLDLRYRTELMEILKELAREGRTVLMSLHEIDLALEVSDRILCVQEGKSVWCGSPREALEQDRIRDLFEMPEEMYEKLFGDMKRRISGGPQDHTFFANRSCKYFPCHKGADPDSFNCLFCYCPLYAMGTECGGNFRLTRSGVKDCTGCLAPHRRENYEMIMEKLRARNKAASETAAETVAETAEAPLPVSSLKQFIAGIKGPSEEIRELVRGDLSRLAMPPGSLGKIETTAARMAAIQKRRRPRAEKRRIIVLCADNGVVEENVSSAPREVTARQAVNMTKGLTGMSSIAARRGDEVQVVDMGIATPYDCPQILDCRIRYGTDNIVKGPAMTTEEAEKAVMTGISLACRASAEHVDIVGVGEMGIGNTTTSAAVISVLTGSEPAKVTGYGGGITKRAYLHKVQCVQRAIEVNRPGADDPLEVLAKVGGFDLAAMCGVFLGCAKYGIPAVIDGVISAAAALCAVKMCPACRDYLFPSHQSVEPGYMAAMDALGIKPWFKLDMRLGEGSGCTMSFEVMEAACAILDRMATFETAGIDDGYLEEIRKSDKKACE
;
A
#
# COMPACT_ATOMS: atom_id res chain seq x y z
N MET A 1 9.92 42.18 8.80
CA MET A 1 8.85 41.16 8.74
C MET A 1 7.63 41.78 9.37
N ASP A 2 6.51 41.89 8.67
CA ASP A 2 5.30 42.47 9.25
C ASP A 2 4.78 41.54 10.32
N ASN A 3 4.78 42.03 11.58
CA ASN A 3 4.28 41.31 12.74
C ASN A 3 2.76 41.10 12.56
N PHE A 4 2.35 39.89 12.20
CA PHE A 4 0.95 39.58 11.90
C PHE A 4 0.13 39.33 13.15
N LEU A 5 0.64 38.45 14.06
CA LEU A 5 0.05 38.19 15.37
C LEU A 5 1.13 38.32 16.47
N SER A 6 0.90 39.13 17.48
CA SER A 6 1.85 39.40 18.54
C SER A 6 1.24 39.06 19.91
N LEU A 7 1.93 38.26 20.71
CA LEU A 7 1.68 38.05 22.13
C LEU A 7 2.66 38.94 22.88
N ARG A 8 2.15 39.85 23.73
CA ARG A 8 2.98 40.83 24.44
C ARG A 8 2.83 40.66 25.95
N ARG A 9 3.89 40.24 26.63
CA ARG A 9 3.96 39.95 28.06
C ARG A 9 2.73 39.19 28.54
N LEU A 10 2.34 38.17 27.76
CA LEU A 10 1.11 37.44 27.98
C LEU A 10 1.24 36.54 29.20
N THR A 11 0.34 36.69 30.16
CA THR A 11 0.19 35.83 31.33
C THR A 11 -1.19 35.19 31.27
N VAL A 12 -1.24 33.86 31.30
CA VAL A 12 -2.48 33.08 31.17
C VAL A 12 -2.67 32.11 32.32
N GLY A 13 -3.92 31.85 32.64
CA GLY A 13 -4.30 30.98 33.75
C GLY A 13 -5.75 31.15 34.12
N TYR A 14 -6.05 30.79 35.36
CA TYR A 14 -7.36 30.94 35.99
C TYR A 14 -7.26 31.98 37.09
N PRO A 15 -8.39 32.53 37.61
CA PRO A 15 -8.34 33.60 38.61
C PRO A 15 -7.45 33.32 39.82
N ASP A 16 -7.37 32.04 40.21
CA ASP A 16 -6.63 31.60 41.40
C ASP A 16 -5.28 30.93 41.08
N ARG A 17 -4.91 30.81 39.77
CA ARG A 17 -3.71 30.08 39.38
C ARG A 17 -3.15 30.58 38.07
N THR A 18 -1.95 31.12 38.09
CA THR A 18 -1.17 31.41 36.89
C THR A 18 -0.59 30.12 36.34
N VAL A 19 -0.77 29.87 35.03
CA VAL A 19 -0.30 28.66 34.34
C VAL A 19 0.96 28.95 33.53
N LEU A 20 0.93 29.99 32.69
CA LEU A 20 2.09 30.44 31.93
C LEU A 20 2.20 31.98 32.08
N GLN A 21 3.43 32.51 32.09
CA GLN A 21 3.68 33.95 32.33
C GLN A 21 4.76 34.48 31.40
N ASN A 22 4.66 35.82 31.17
CA ASN A 22 5.67 36.57 30.41
C ASN A 22 5.97 35.99 29.02
N ILE A 23 4.92 35.63 28.27
CA ILE A 23 5.10 35.13 26.89
C ILE A 23 5.17 36.34 25.95
N ASP A 24 6.32 36.52 25.31
CA ASP A 24 6.53 37.46 24.22
C ASP A 24 6.82 36.67 22.94
N LEU A 25 5.93 36.79 21.97
CA LEU A 25 6.03 36.01 20.73
C LEU A 25 5.44 36.78 19.55
N GLU A 26 6.17 36.84 18.46
CA GLU A 26 5.73 37.37 17.17
C GLU A 26 5.53 36.20 16.19
N ILE A 27 4.39 36.16 15.53
CA ILE A 27 3.99 35.10 14.61
C ILE A 27 3.70 35.74 13.24
N ALA A 28 4.29 35.19 12.20
CA ALA A 28 4.16 35.71 10.85
C ALA A 28 2.82 35.28 10.20
N ARG A 29 2.44 35.96 9.14
CA ARG A 29 1.31 35.56 8.33
C ARG A 29 1.63 34.27 7.56
N GLY A 30 0.72 33.31 7.61
CA GLY A 30 0.91 32.00 6.96
C GLY A 30 1.87 31.06 7.70
N GLU A 31 2.22 31.37 8.93
CA GLU A 31 3.08 30.53 9.78
C GLU A 31 2.25 29.44 10.48
N ILE A 32 2.81 28.23 10.57
CA ILE A 32 2.31 27.12 11.39
C ILE A 32 3.14 27.06 12.67
N LEU A 33 2.52 27.38 13.80
CA LEU A 33 3.11 27.29 15.13
C LEU A 33 2.47 26.15 15.91
N SER A 34 3.25 25.15 16.28
CA SER A 34 2.80 24.07 17.17
C SER A 34 3.22 24.30 18.61
N VAL A 35 2.27 24.16 19.53
CA VAL A 35 2.49 24.21 20.98
C VAL A 35 2.66 22.78 21.49
N ILE A 36 3.82 22.45 22.04
CA ILE A 36 4.11 21.14 22.62
C ILE A 36 4.48 21.26 24.11
N GLY A 37 4.27 20.18 24.85
CA GLY A 37 4.60 20.09 26.27
C GLY A 37 3.87 18.94 26.95
N PRO A 38 4.26 18.58 28.18
CA PRO A 38 3.61 17.54 28.97
C PRO A 38 2.11 17.79 29.16
N ASN A 39 1.39 16.75 29.59
CA ASN A 39 -0.01 16.91 29.96
C ASN A 39 -0.12 17.87 31.20
N GLY A 40 -1.06 18.81 31.14
CA GLY A 40 -1.20 19.82 32.18
C GLY A 40 -0.26 21.03 32.04
N ALA A 41 0.65 21.06 31.04
CA ALA A 41 1.61 22.15 30.83
C ALA A 41 0.98 23.52 30.46
N GLY A 42 -0.33 23.58 30.21
CA GLY A 42 -1.03 24.84 29.91
C GLY A 42 -1.27 25.09 28.42
N LYS A 43 -1.05 24.10 27.52
CA LYS A 43 -1.27 24.24 26.08
C LYS A 43 -2.68 24.76 25.74
N SER A 44 -3.71 24.03 26.17
CA SER A 44 -5.12 24.41 25.93
C SER A 44 -5.49 25.73 26.62
N THR A 45 -4.93 26.02 27.81
CA THR A 45 -5.12 27.29 28.51
C THR A 45 -4.57 28.45 27.68
N LEU A 46 -3.38 28.29 27.10
CA LEU A 46 -2.77 29.31 26.23
C LEU A 46 -3.64 29.55 24.98
N LEU A 47 -4.04 28.48 24.27
CA LEU A 47 -4.88 28.61 23.08
C LEU A 47 -6.25 29.23 23.35
N LYS A 48 -6.90 28.84 24.46
CA LYS A 48 -8.17 29.45 24.93
C LYS A 48 -8.01 30.92 25.28
N SER A 49 -6.89 31.31 25.86
CA SER A 49 -6.61 32.70 26.21
C SER A 49 -6.31 33.54 24.95
N ILE A 50 -5.54 33.03 24.00
CA ILE A 50 -5.29 33.71 22.71
C ILE A 50 -6.61 33.92 21.95
N SER A 51 -7.50 32.92 21.94
CA SER A 51 -8.82 33.02 21.30
C SER A 51 -9.82 33.89 22.02
N GLY A 52 -9.49 34.31 23.25
CA GLY A 52 -10.36 35.11 24.12
C GLY A 52 -11.52 34.35 24.74
N GLN A 53 -11.45 33.03 24.83
CA GLN A 53 -12.41 32.20 25.58
C GLN A 53 -12.09 32.17 27.09
N LEU A 54 -10.81 32.32 27.43
CA LEU A 54 -10.37 32.61 28.80
C LEU A 54 -9.83 34.03 28.86
N PRO A 55 -10.15 34.79 29.91
CA PRO A 55 -9.60 36.11 30.09
C PRO A 55 -8.09 36.05 30.29
N LEU A 56 -7.38 37.02 29.77
CA LEU A 56 -5.96 37.22 30.05
C LEU A 56 -5.78 37.66 31.49
N LEU A 57 -4.78 37.14 32.19
CA LEU A 57 -4.40 37.65 33.53
C LEU A 57 -3.58 38.95 33.37
N GLU A 58 -2.63 38.95 32.40
CA GLU A 58 -1.84 40.13 32.03
C GLU A 58 -1.45 40.10 30.58
N GLY A 59 -1.05 41.25 30.03
CA GLY A 59 -0.55 41.35 28.63
C GLY A 59 -1.65 41.58 27.61
N SER A 60 -1.33 41.37 26.34
CA SER A 60 -2.26 41.56 25.23
C SER A 60 -1.96 40.63 24.05
N VAL A 61 -2.98 40.34 23.26
CA VAL A 61 -2.91 39.64 22.00
C VAL A 61 -3.27 40.59 20.87
N VAL A 62 -2.33 40.92 20.02
CA VAL A 62 -2.47 41.93 18.95
C VAL A 62 -2.43 41.27 17.58
N LEU A 63 -3.50 41.38 16.79
CA LEU A 63 -3.57 40.89 15.41
C LEU A 63 -3.63 42.08 14.46
N GLN A 64 -2.67 42.18 13.53
CA GLN A 64 -2.57 43.29 12.55
C GLN A 64 -2.67 44.69 13.19
N GLY A 65 -2.08 44.86 14.36
CA GLY A 65 -2.10 46.13 15.10
C GLY A 65 -3.31 46.35 16.00
N GLU A 66 -4.34 45.49 15.94
CA GLU A 66 -5.54 45.60 16.80
C GLU A 66 -5.49 44.60 17.97
N ASP A 67 -5.76 45.09 19.16
CA ASP A 67 -5.83 44.30 20.40
C ASP A 67 -7.12 43.46 20.44
N LEU A 68 -7.00 42.12 20.34
CA LEU A 68 -8.13 41.21 20.36
C LEU A 68 -8.93 41.25 21.67
N GLY A 69 -8.31 41.65 22.76
CA GLY A 69 -8.99 41.84 24.05
C GLY A 69 -10.03 42.97 24.05
N LYS A 70 -9.87 43.96 23.14
CA LYS A 70 -10.78 45.10 23.00
C LYS A 70 -11.86 44.87 21.94
N CYS A 71 -11.75 43.78 21.13
CA CYS A 71 -12.74 43.46 20.13
C CYS A 71 -14.00 42.84 20.73
N SER A 72 -15.16 43.15 20.14
CA SER A 72 -16.40 42.44 20.46
C SER A 72 -16.28 40.94 20.07
N ALA A 73 -17.15 40.11 20.64
CA ALA A 73 -17.16 38.67 20.34
C ALA A 73 -17.32 38.38 18.82
N VAL A 74 -18.15 39.19 18.13
CA VAL A 74 -18.36 39.02 16.67
C VAL A 74 -17.12 39.45 15.88
N GLU A 75 -16.49 40.57 16.22
CA GLU A 75 -15.26 41.02 15.55
C GLU A 75 -14.13 40.03 15.77
N ARG A 76 -13.98 39.49 16.96
CA ARG A 76 -13.00 38.44 17.28
C ARG A 76 -13.26 37.15 16.45
N ALA A 77 -14.54 36.72 16.35
CA ALA A 77 -14.94 35.59 15.58
C ALA A 77 -14.71 35.76 14.05
N ARG A 78 -14.58 36.99 13.56
CA ARG A 78 -14.15 37.25 12.15
C ARG A 78 -12.62 37.23 11.97
N LYS A 79 -11.87 37.20 13.07
CA LYS A 79 -10.40 37.24 13.07
C LYS A 79 -9.77 35.90 13.45
N THR A 80 -10.45 35.12 14.31
CA THR A 80 -9.93 33.83 14.81
C THR A 80 -11.01 32.76 14.77
N ALA A 81 -10.71 31.63 14.13
CA ALA A 81 -11.53 30.41 14.22
C ALA A 81 -10.87 29.43 15.20
N VAL A 82 -11.70 28.69 15.92
CA VAL A 82 -11.22 27.82 17.02
C VAL A 82 -11.85 26.43 16.93
N VAL A 83 -11.01 25.41 17.06
CA VAL A 83 -11.42 24.01 17.32
C VAL A 83 -10.81 23.59 18.64
N LEU A 84 -11.66 23.22 19.59
CA LEU A 84 -11.24 22.74 20.91
C LEU A 84 -11.50 21.25 21.06
N THR A 85 -10.81 20.64 22.01
CA THR A 85 -10.99 19.22 22.39
C THR A 85 -12.32 18.96 23.10
N GLU A 86 -13.05 19.98 23.52
CA GLU A 86 -14.33 19.82 24.19
C GLU A 86 -15.41 19.29 23.23
N HIS A 87 -16.10 18.22 23.64
CA HIS A 87 -17.20 17.65 22.88
C HIS A 87 -18.41 18.57 22.88
N ILE A 88 -18.68 19.25 21.79
CA ILE A 88 -19.96 19.90 21.59
C ILE A 88 -21.01 18.83 21.23
N ARG A 89 -22.20 18.97 21.83
CA ARG A 89 -23.37 18.11 21.53
C ARG A 89 -24.55 18.98 21.12
N PRO A 90 -24.52 19.50 19.87
CA PRO A 90 -25.65 20.29 19.37
C PRO A 90 -26.86 19.38 19.25
N GLU A 91 -27.99 19.80 19.87
CA GLU A 91 -29.23 19.05 19.74
C GLU A 91 -29.81 19.24 18.34
N TYR A 92 -30.15 18.11 17.68
CA TYR A 92 -30.87 18.05 16.39
C TYR A 92 -30.20 18.77 15.21
N MET A 93 -28.87 18.95 15.20
CA MET A 93 -28.16 19.56 14.07
C MET A 93 -27.54 18.51 13.15
N THR A 94 -27.76 18.69 11.85
CA THR A 94 -27.04 17.97 10.81
C THR A 94 -25.57 18.42 10.74
N CYS A 95 -24.70 17.60 10.13
CA CYS A 95 -23.29 17.98 9.92
C CYS A 95 -23.16 19.28 9.11
N ARG A 96 -24.02 19.47 8.11
CA ARG A 96 -24.09 20.71 7.31
C ARG A 96 -24.42 21.93 8.18
N GLU A 97 -25.39 21.83 9.08
CA GLU A 97 -25.77 22.93 9.97
C GLU A 97 -24.65 23.25 10.94
N VAL A 98 -23.93 22.25 11.46
CA VAL A 98 -22.74 22.46 12.30
C VAL A 98 -21.67 23.24 11.54
N VAL A 99 -21.36 22.89 10.29
CA VAL A 99 -20.39 23.61 9.47
C VAL A 99 -20.90 25.02 9.14
N SER A 100 -22.20 25.16 8.84
CA SER A 100 -22.85 26.44 8.58
C SER A 100 -22.78 27.44 9.74
N ALA A 101 -22.74 26.95 10.98
CA ALA A 101 -22.55 27.77 12.16
C ALA A 101 -21.23 28.57 12.14
N GLY A 102 -20.21 28.09 11.39
CA GLY A 102 -18.98 28.86 11.13
C GLY A 102 -19.22 30.19 10.42
N ARG A 103 -20.34 30.34 9.72
CA ARG A 103 -20.70 31.58 9.01
C ARG A 103 -21.49 32.58 9.84
N TYR A 104 -21.95 32.22 11.06
CA TYR A 104 -22.76 33.11 11.90
C TYR A 104 -22.14 34.48 12.15
N PRO A 105 -20.82 34.67 12.30
CA PRO A 105 -20.25 36.01 12.43
C PRO A 105 -20.56 36.96 11.28
N TYR A 106 -20.97 36.43 10.11
CA TYR A 106 -21.23 37.18 8.88
C TYR A 106 -22.71 37.32 8.50
N THR A 107 -23.62 36.57 9.16
CA THR A 107 -25.04 36.49 8.77
C THR A 107 -25.96 37.52 9.41
N GLY A 108 -25.45 38.43 10.22
CA GLY A 108 -26.25 39.43 10.91
C GLY A 108 -27.22 38.84 11.95
N ARG A 109 -28.19 39.63 12.42
CA ARG A 109 -29.10 39.26 13.56
C ARG A 109 -30.06 38.11 13.22
N MET A 110 -30.39 37.88 11.97
CA MET A 110 -31.36 36.86 11.56
C MET A 110 -30.72 35.51 11.23
N GLY A 111 -29.39 35.38 11.23
CA GLY A 111 -28.69 34.12 10.97
C GLY A 111 -28.86 33.57 9.55
N ILE A 112 -29.32 34.39 8.57
CA ILE A 112 -29.61 33.95 7.21
C ILE A 112 -28.32 33.88 6.41
N LEU A 113 -27.99 32.68 5.91
CA LEU A 113 -26.85 32.44 5.03
C LEU A 113 -27.10 33.01 3.63
N GLN A 114 -26.20 33.87 3.16
CA GLN A 114 -26.17 34.35 1.79
C GLN A 114 -25.66 33.25 0.84
N PRO A 115 -25.91 33.38 -0.50
CA PRO A 115 -25.39 32.40 -1.47
C PRO A 115 -23.89 32.13 -1.32
N ARG A 116 -23.08 33.16 -1.11
CA ARG A 116 -21.64 33.03 -0.90
C ARG A 116 -21.28 32.23 0.38
N ASP A 117 -22.07 32.38 1.45
CA ASP A 117 -21.85 31.62 2.70
C ASP A 117 -22.09 30.13 2.46
N LYS A 118 -23.12 29.79 1.64
CA LYS A 118 -23.42 28.40 1.31
C LYS A 118 -22.28 27.78 0.46
N GLU A 119 -21.75 28.52 -0.51
CA GLU A 119 -20.59 28.07 -1.30
C GLU A 119 -19.39 27.77 -0.39
N ILE A 120 -19.04 28.66 0.53
CA ILE A 120 -17.93 28.46 1.48
C ILE A 120 -18.17 27.23 2.37
N VAL A 121 -19.40 26.99 2.79
CA VAL A 121 -19.75 25.78 3.57
C VAL A 121 -19.51 24.52 2.75
N GLU A 122 -20.00 24.46 1.50
CA GLU A 122 -19.78 23.30 0.61
C GLU A 122 -18.30 23.08 0.31
N GLU A 123 -17.56 24.14 -0.01
CA GLU A 123 -16.12 24.07 -0.25
C GLU A 123 -15.36 23.53 0.99
N SER A 124 -15.73 23.98 2.18
CA SER A 124 -15.12 23.57 3.44
C SER A 124 -15.44 22.10 3.77
N MET A 125 -16.67 21.66 3.51
CA MET A 125 -17.09 20.27 3.67
C MET A 125 -16.36 19.35 2.68
N ALA A 126 -16.22 19.79 1.42
CA ALA A 126 -15.49 19.06 0.40
C ALA A 126 -13.98 18.92 0.75
N ARG A 127 -13.35 20.03 1.19
CA ARG A 127 -11.93 20.08 1.60
C ARG A 127 -11.65 19.10 2.74
N MET A 128 -12.56 18.99 3.72
CA MET A 128 -12.47 18.03 4.83
C MET A 128 -13.04 16.64 4.53
N LYS A 129 -13.51 16.40 3.29
CA LYS A 129 -14.10 15.12 2.83
C LYS A 129 -15.24 14.64 3.73
N VAL A 130 -16.16 15.55 4.10
CA VAL A 130 -17.33 15.28 4.93
C VAL A 130 -18.67 15.59 4.22
N THR A 131 -18.64 15.85 2.94
CA THR A 131 -19.85 16.16 2.12
C THR A 131 -20.87 15.04 2.19
N GLU A 132 -20.45 13.79 2.20
CA GLU A 132 -21.31 12.60 2.32
C GLU A 132 -22.04 12.49 3.67
N LEU A 133 -21.59 13.24 4.69
CA LEU A 133 -22.19 13.29 6.02
C LEU A 133 -23.15 14.46 6.18
N SER A 134 -23.32 15.32 5.17
CA SER A 134 -24.03 16.61 5.26
C SER A 134 -25.38 16.52 5.95
N GLU A 135 -26.21 15.56 5.59
CA GLU A 135 -27.58 15.39 6.10
C GLU A 135 -27.66 14.46 7.35
N ARG A 136 -26.50 13.95 7.82
CA ARG A 136 -26.49 13.10 9.02
C ARG A 136 -26.53 13.95 10.28
N ASP A 137 -27.20 13.43 11.33
CA ASP A 137 -27.13 14.00 12.67
C ASP A 137 -25.67 13.97 13.16
N PHE A 138 -25.18 15.13 13.61
CA PHE A 138 -23.81 15.27 14.10
C PHE A 138 -23.51 14.36 15.30
N ASN A 139 -24.51 14.07 16.15
CA ASN A 139 -24.31 13.19 17.28
C ASN A 139 -24.26 11.70 16.90
N ALA A 140 -24.78 11.34 15.72
CA ALA A 140 -24.84 9.96 15.24
C ALA A 140 -23.60 9.52 14.44
N ILE A 141 -22.62 10.38 14.22
CA ILE A 141 -21.36 10.05 13.52
C ILE A 141 -20.23 9.73 14.50
N SER A 142 -19.16 9.05 14.02
CA SER A 142 -17.99 8.70 14.85
C SER A 142 -17.20 9.94 15.30
N ASP A 143 -16.44 9.81 16.39
CA ASP A 143 -15.68 10.96 16.93
C ASP A 143 -14.63 11.48 15.93
N GLY A 144 -13.99 10.63 15.15
CA GLY A 144 -13.11 11.06 14.05
C GLY A 144 -13.87 11.82 12.94
N GLN A 145 -15.11 11.42 12.63
CA GLN A 145 -15.97 12.18 11.71
C GLN A 145 -16.40 13.52 12.32
N LYS A 146 -16.73 13.56 13.61
CA LYS A 146 -17.03 14.81 14.33
C LYS A 146 -15.87 15.78 14.26
N GLN A 147 -14.64 15.30 14.51
CA GLN A 147 -13.44 16.14 14.45
C GLN A 147 -13.25 16.76 13.07
N ARG A 148 -13.47 16.00 11.98
CA ARG A 148 -13.41 16.54 10.61
C ARG A 148 -14.52 17.58 10.33
N VAL A 149 -15.73 17.36 10.82
CA VAL A 149 -16.83 18.31 10.67
C VAL A 149 -16.53 19.61 11.45
N LEU A 150 -15.93 19.52 12.65
CA LEU A 150 -15.52 20.68 13.43
C LEU A 150 -14.37 21.46 12.76
N ALA A 151 -13.43 20.76 12.16
CA ALA A 151 -12.39 21.39 11.35
C ALA A 151 -12.99 22.08 10.10
N ALA A 152 -13.96 21.45 9.41
CA ALA A 152 -14.69 22.07 8.30
C ALA A 152 -15.42 23.33 8.75
N ARG A 153 -16.03 23.35 9.95
CA ARG A 153 -16.66 24.55 10.53
C ARG A 153 -15.66 25.68 10.74
N ALA A 154 -14.47 25.37 11.27
CA ALA A 154 -13.42 26.37 11.47
C ALA A 154 -12.89 26.92 10.14
N ILE A 155 -12.74 26.08 9.12
CA ILE A 155 -12.35 26.51 7.76
C ILE A 155 -13.45 27.39 7.15
N ALA A 156 -14.72 27.01 7.31
CA ALA A 156 -15.87 27.77 6.80
C ALA A 156 -16.01 29.15 7.47
N GLN A 157 -15.48 29.33 8.66
CA GLN A 157 -15.46 30.64 9.34
C GLN A 157 -14.58 31.65 8.60
N ASP A 158 -13.66 31.20 7.74
CA ASP A 158 -12.88 32.03 6.80
C ASP A 158 -12.11 33.17 7.49
N THR A 159 -11.33 32.81 8.50
CA THR A 159 -10.56 33.73 9.33
C THR A 159 -9.08 33.73 8.98
N PRO A 160 -8.34 34.84 9.23
CA PRO A 160 -6.90 34.90 9.00
C PRO A 160 -6.07 34.06 10.01
N VAL A 161 -6.65 33.68 11.16
CA VAL A 161 -5.99 32.84 12.17
C VAL A 161 -6.87 31.65 12.50
N LEU A 162 -6.29 30.45 12.49
CA LEU A 162 -6.89 29.20 12.96
C LEU A 162 -6.19 28.76 14.25
N ILE A 163 -6.98 28.43 15.27
CA ILE A 163 -6.51 27.92 16.56
C ILE A 163 -7.10 26.54 16.78
N LEU A 164 -6.25 25.52 16.90
CA LEU A 164 -6.66 24.12 16.94
C LEU A 164 -6.06 23.44 18.18
N ASP A 165 -6.91 22.99 19.10
CA ASP A 165 -6.46 22.27 20.29
C ASP A 165 -6.58 20.77 20.04
N GLU A 166 -5.44 20.08 19.94
CA GLU A 166 -5.32 18.64 19.65
C GLU A 166 -6.13 18.18 18.41
N PRO A 167 -5.92 18.79 17.24
CA PRO A 167 -6.75 18.51 16.05
C PRO A 167 -6.64 17.08 15.52
N THR A 168 -5.61 16.34 15.93
CA THR A 168 -5.35 14.96 15.52
C THR A 168 -5.98 13.90 16.42
N SER A 169 -6.53 14.31 17.57
CA SER A 169 -7.21 13.41 18.51
C SER A 169 -8.39 12.71 17.83
N TYR A 170 -8.53 11.40 18.06
CA TYR A 170 -9.57 10.53 17.47
C TYR A 170 -9.49 10.31 15.96
N LEU A 171 -8.50 10.86 15.26
CA LEU A 171 -8.25 10.61 13.84
C LEU A 171 -7.33 9.40 13.66
N ASP A 172 -7.66 8.53 12.70
CA ASP A 172 -6.72 7.51 12.24
C ASP A 172 -5.54 8.14 11.46
N LEU A 173 -4.51 7.34 11.20
CA LEU A 173 -3.27 7.80 10.57
C LEU A 173 -3.52 8.52 9.24
N ARG A 174 -4.44 8.01 8.43
CA ARG A 174 -4.76 8.58 7.11
C ARG A 174 -5.37 9.97 7.23
N TYR A 175 -6.42 10.11 8.04
CA TYR A 175 -7.11 11.40 8.21
C TYR A 175 -6.27 12.42 8.96
N ARG A 176 -5.37 11.97 9.84
CA ARG A 176 -4.38 12.81 10.50
C ARG A 176 -3.41 13.44 9.48
N THR A 177 -2.85 12.64 8.56
CA THR A 177 -1.97 13.12 7.49
C THR A 177 -2.72 14.07 6.55
N GLU A 178 -3.93 13.71 6.13
CA GLU A 178 -4.76 14.57 5.26
C GLU A 178 -5.07 15.93 5.92
N LEU A 179 -5.38 15.96 7.22
CA LEU A 179 -5.61 17.20 7.94
C LEU A 179 -4.36 18.08 7.96
N MET A 180 -3.17 17.50 8.22
CA MET A 180 -1.93 18.27 8.22
C MET A 180 -1.61 18.87 6.85
N GLU A 181 -1.85 18.14 5.76
CA GLU A 181 -1.67 18.72 4.42
C GLU A 181 -2.66 19.87 4.15
N ILE A 182 -3.93 19.74 4.57
CA ILE A 182 -4.90 20.83 4.46
C ILE A 182 -4.45 22.07 5.26
N LEU A 183 -3.91 21.88 6.46
CA LEU A 183 -3.40 23.00 7.27
C LEU A 183 -2.17 23.66 6.61
N LYS A 184 -1.28 22.89 6.00
CA LYS A 184 -0.16 23.44 5.21
C LYS A 184 -0.65 24.23 3.98
N GLU A 185 -1.69 23.75 3.30
CA GLU A 185 -2.30 24.48 2.19
C GLU A 185 -2.90 25.82 2.65
N LEU A 186 -3.65 25.81 3.76
CA LEU A 186 -4.22 27.02 4.34
C LEU A 186 -3.14 28.02 4.78
N ALA A 187 -2.03 27.53 5.31
CA ALA A 187 -0.88 28.37 5.65
C ALA A 187 -0.25 29.02 4.38
N ARG A 188 -0.08 28.26 3.29
CA ARG A 188 0.37 28.79 1.99
C ARG A 188 -0.61 29.81 1.40
N GLU A 189 -1.91 29.67 1.65
CA GLU A 189 -2.95 30.66 1.31
C GLU A 189 -2.87 31.93 2.16
N GLY A 190 -2.00 31.96 3.18
CA GLY A 190 -1.72 33.10 4.05
C GLY A 190 -2.54 33.10 5.35
N ARG A 191 -3.13 31.97 5.76
CA ARG A 191 -3.77 31.81 7.07
C ARG A 191 -2.74 31.36 8.09
N THR A 192 -2.68 31.98 9.24
CA THR A 192 -1.79 31.58 10.34
C THR A 192 -2.44 30.49 11.17
N VAL A 193 -1.71 29.41 11.48
CA VAL A 193 -2.22 28.24 12.19
C VAL A 193 -1.48 28.10 13.53
N LEU A 194 -2.22 28.15 14.63
CA LEU A 194 -1.73 27.81 15.96
C LEU A 194 -2.38 26.52 16.40
N MET A 195 -1.58 25.50 16.76
CA MET A 195 -2.16 24.23 17.19
C MET A 195 -1.38 23.61 18.35
N SER A 196 -2.08 22.88 19.23
CA SER A 196 -1.42 21.99 20.17
C SER A 196 -1.33 20.58 19.56
N LEU A 197 -0.20 19.91 19.77
CA LEU A 197 0.00 18.53 19.35
C LEU A 197 0.60 17.70 20.47
N HIS A 198 0.17 16.44 20.56
CA HIS A 198 0.78 15.43 21.42
C HIS A 198 1.87 14.62 20.70
N GLU A 199 1.71 14.46 19.40
CA GLU A 199 2.66 13.74 18.54
C GLU A 199 3.83 14.66 18.19
N ILE A 200 4.95 14.47 18.86
CA ILE A 200 6.13 15.33 18.72
C ILE A 200 6.76 15.21 17.32
N ASP A 201 6.79 14.00 16.78
CA ASP A 201 7.26 13.70 15.42
C ASP A 201 6.46 14.49 14.38
N LEU A 202 5.14 14.51 14.53
CA LEU A 202 4.24 15.26 13.65
C LEU A 202 4.46 16.79 13.80
N ALA A 203 4.62 17.28 15.03
CA ALA A 203 4.92 18.71 15.28
C ALA A 203 6.24 19.13 14.59
N LEU A 204 7.28 18.29 14.68
CA LEU A 204 8.57 18.53 14.05
C LEU A 204 8.49 18.53 12.51
N GLU A 205 7.57 17.77 11.93
CA GLU A 205 7.44 17.63 10.47
C GLU A 205 6.59 18.72 9.83
N VAL A 206 5.58 19.23 10.55
CA VAL A 206 4.57 20.11 9.92
C VAL A 206 4.73 21.58 10.28
N SER A 207 5.47 21.93 11.34
CA SER A 207 5.54 23.29 11.87
C SER A 207 6.70 24.08 11.32
N ASP A 208 6.47 25.37 11.09
CA ASP A 208 7.55 26.32 10.84
C ASP A 208 8.30 26.64 12.14
N ARG A 209 7.54 26.75 13.26
CA ARG A 209 8.10 26.94 14.60
C ARG A 209 7.35 26.11 15.64
N ILE A 210 8.06 25.82 16.73
CA ILE A 210 7.55 25.06 17.86
C ILE A 210 7.67 25.90 19.12
N LEU A 211 6.57 25.99 19.88
CA LEU A 211 6.51 26.60 21.19
C LEU A 211 6.49 25.51 22.26
N CYS A 212 7.58 25.38 23.00
CA CYS A 212 7.71 24.46 24.12
C CYS A 212 7.14 25.13 25.40
N VAL A 213 6.14 24.50 26.01
CA VAL A 213 5.51 25.04 27.25
C VAL A 213 5.58 24.02 28.37
N GLN A 214 5.89 24.53 29.58
CA GLN A 214 5.88 23.75 30.82
C GLN A 214 5.43 24.66 31.97
N GLU A 215 4.52 24.17 32.79
CA GLU A 215 3.98 24.93 33.90
C GLU A 215 5.10 25.46 34.83
N GLY A 216 5.02 26.75 35.18
CA GLY A 216 6.00 27.40 36.06
C GLY A 216 7.40 27.61 35.48
N LYS A 217 7.63 27.27 34.21
CA LYS A 217 8.89 27.52 33.50
C LYS A 217 8.69 28.53 32.39
N SER A 218 9.81 29.19 31.98
CA SER A 218 9.81 30.08 30.82
C SER A 218 9.57 29.27 29.54
N VAL A 219 8.77 29.80 28.62
CA VAL A 219 8.53 29.19 27.32
C VAL A 219 9.76 29.35 26.39
N TRP A 220 9.98 28.37 25.54
CA TRP A 220 10.97 28.46 24.48
C TRP A 220 10.27 28.34 23.11
N CYS A 221 10.68 29.12 22.13
CA CYS A 221 10.16 29.06 20.77
C CYS A 221 11.28 29.11 19.75
N GLY A 222 11.27 28.21 18.78
CA GLY A 222 12.25 28.14 17.69
C GLY A 222 11.80 27.19 16.59
N SER A 223 12.65 27.03 15.57
CA SER A 223 12.39 26.06 14.50
C SER A 223 12.49 24.62 14.99
N PRO A 224 11.85 23.64 14.27
CA PRO A 224 12.04 22.21 14.55
C PRO A 224 13.52 21.78 14.62
N ARG A 225 14.35 22.37 13.75
CA ARG A 225 15.79 22.14 13.74
C ARG A 225 16.45 22.60 15.05
N GLU A 226 16.19 23.82 15.47
CA GLU A 226 16.74 24.36 16.72
C GLU A 226 16.26 23.58 17.95
N ALA A 227 14.99 23.10 17.93
CA ALA A 227 14.43 22.27 18.99
C ALA A 227 15.19 20.95 19.18
N LEU A 228 15.62 20.33 18.07
CA LEU A 228 16.41 19.11 18.08
C LEU A 228 17.90 19.35 18.35
N GLU A 229 18.52 20.39 17.75
CA GLU A 229 19.94 20.70 17.94
C GLU A 229 20.26 21.15 19.38
N GLN A 230 19.33 21.85 20.03
CA GLN A 230 19.47 22.31 21.40
C GLN A 230 18.87 21.35 22.44
N ASP A 231 18.51 20.13 22.04
CA ASP A 231 17.88 19.09 22.88
C ASP A 231 16.64 19.55 23.68
N ARG A 232 15.93 20.59 23.19
CA ARG A 232 14.79 21.22 23.86
C ARG A 232 13.65 20.23 24.14
N ILE A 233 13.45 19.27 23.22
CA ILE A 233 12.42 18.22 23.37
C ILE A 233 12.82 17.24 24.47
N ARG A 234 14.09 16.84 24.52
CA ARG A 234 14.61 15.98 25.58
C ARG A 234 14.39 16.61 26.96
N ASP A 235 14.77 17.87 27.08
CA ASP A 235 14.69 18.62 28.35
C ASP A 235 13.24 18.89 28.75
N LEU A 236 12.34 19.19 27.79
CA LEU A 236 10.92 19.43 28.00
C LEU A 236 10.18 18.21 28.56
N PHE A 237 10.52 17.02 28.08
CA PHE A 237 9.88 15.76 28.50
C PHE A 237 10.74 14.95 29.47
N GLU A 238 11.87 15.49 29.94
CA GLU A 238 12.78 14.86 30.89
C GLU A 238 13.20 13.45 30.45
N MET A 239 13.48 13.27 29.14
CA MET A 239 13.80 11.98 28.55
C MET A 239 15.25 11.57 28.82
N PRO A 240 15.51 10.30 29.19
CA PRO A 240 16.86 9.74 29.18
C PRO A 240 17.50 9.82 27.79
N GLU A 241 18.81 10.08 27.72
CA GLU A 241 19.57 10.23 26.46
C GLU A 241 19.37 9.05 25.50
N GLU A 242 19.45 7.81 26.00
CA GLU A 242 19.27 6.60 25.19
C GLU A 242 17.86 6.53 24.58
N MET A 243 16.84 6.94 25.31
CA MET A 243 15.46 6.97 24.83
C MET A 243 15.27 8.06 23.78
N TYR A 244 15.83 9.24 24.02
CA TYR A 244 15.78 10.36 23.10
C TYR A 244 16.47 10.07 21.78
N GLU A 245 17.68 9.52 21.80
CA GLU A 245 18.41 9.11 20.61
C GLU A 245 17.66 8.01 19.83
N LYS A 246 17.04 7.06 20.53
CA LYS A 246 16.23 6.01 19.89
C LYS A 246 15.01 6.55 19.17
N LEU A 247 14.33 7.55 19.72
CA LEU A 247 13.09 8.12 19.18
C LEU A 247 13.36 9.20 18.12
N PHE A 248 14.32 10.07 18.37
CA PHE A 248 14.54 11.29 17.59
C PHE A 248 15.91 11.38 16.91
N GLY A 249 16.84 10.48 17.19
CA GLY A 249 18.19 10.52 16.65
C GLY A 249 18.23 10.49 15.11
N ASP A 250 17.39 9.70 14.45
CA ASP A 250 17.29 9.70 12.99
C ASP A 250 16.65 10.98 12.44
N MET A 251 15.69 11.54 13.14
CA MET A 251 15.04 12.80 12.78
C MET A 251 16.00 13.98 13.00
N LYS A 252 16.74 13.99 14.11
CA LYS A 252 17.80 14.94 14.41
C LYS A 252 18.86 14.94 13.28
N ARG A 253 19.32 13.76 12.85
CA ARG A 253 20.25 13.61 11.72
C ARG A 253 19.66 14.10 10.39
N ARG A 254 18.38 13.89 10.11
CA ARG A 254 17.70 14.38 8.90
C ARG A 254 17.50 15.89 8.88
N ILE A 255 17.12 16.49 10.01
CA ILE A 255 16.73 17.90 10.10
C ILE A 255 17.98 18.79 10.34
N SER A 256 18.92 18.35 11.18
CA SER A 256 20.17 19.08 11.49
C SER A 256 21.27 18.90 10.44
N GLY A 257 21.14 17.90 9.58
CA GLY A 257 22.05 17.72 8.44
C GLY A 257 21.95 18.94 7.53
N GLY A 258 23.07 19.63 7.31
CA GLY A 258 23.28 20.47 6.13
C GLY A 258 22.98 19.66 4.86
N PRO A 259 23.08 20.20 3.63
CA PRO A 259 22.65 19.49 2.43
C PRO A 259 23.11 18.04 2.54
N GLN A 260 22.14 17.09 2.58
CA GLN A 260 22.44 15.68 2.82
C GLN A 260 23.47 15.27 1.78
N ASP A 261 24.68 15.03 2.21
CA ASP A 261 25.71 14.57 1.33
C ASP A 261 25.41 13.12 0.96
N HIS A 262 24.56 12.97 -0.05
CA HIS A 262 24.18 11.67 -0.60
C HIS A 262 25.40 10.88 -1.14
N THR A 263 26.58 11.48 -1.14
CA THR A 263 27.81 10.89 -1.64
C THR A 263 28.66 10.24 -0.53
N PHE A 264 28.28 10.42 0.75
CA PHE A 264 29.09 9.96 1.89
C PHE A 264 28.21 9.39 3.02
N PHE A 265 28.58 8.19 3.49
CA PHE A 265 28.01 7.53 4.66
C PHE A 265 29.09 6.71 5.39
N ALA A 266 29.26 6.91 6.70
CA ALA A 266 30.20 6.16 7.53
C ALA A 266 29.45 5.43 8.67
N ASN A 267 29.44 4.11 8.66
CA ASN A 267 28.86 3.31 9.73
C ASN A 267 29.92 3.00 10.81
N ARG A 268 30.12 3.95 11.72
CA ARG A 268 31.11 3.82 12.81
C ARG A 268 30.74 2.76 13.86
N SER A 269 29.47 2.32 13.92
CA SER A 269 29.00 1.24 14.81
C SER A 269 29.20 -0.18 14.24
N CYS A 270 29.65 -0.29 13.00
CA CYS A 270 29.95 -1.57 12.38
C CYS A 270 31.18 -2.22 13.04
N LYS A 271 31.05 -3.48 13.50
CA LYS A 271 32.14 -4.23 14.13
C LYS A 271 33.38 -4.42 13.25
N TYR A 272 33.26 -4.20 11.95
CA TYR A 272 34.37 -4.29 10.97
C TYR A 272 34.89 -2.94 10.54
N PHE A 273 34.37 -1.82 11.08
CA PHE A 273 34.77 -0.48 10.65
C PHE A 273 36.13 -0.05 11.24
N PRO A 274 37.04 0.56 10.43
CA PRO A 274 37.05 0.52 8.95
C PRO A 274 37.52 -0.86 8.45
N CYS A 275 36.73 -1.48 7.55
CA CYS A 275 36.93 -2.88 7.14
C CYS A 275 38.15 -3.11 6.21
N HIS A 276 38.90 -2.05 5.86
CA HIS A 276 40.10 -2.12 5.05
C HIS A 276 41.35 -1.59 5.82
N LYS A 277 42.41 -2.37 5.80
CA LYS A 277 43.68 -1.97 6.45
C LYS A 277 44.30 -0.71 5.81
N GLY A 278 44.66 0.26 6.66
CA GLY A 278 45.24 1.53 6.20
C GLY A 278 44.20 2.55 5.72
N ALA A 279 42.91 2.31 5.91
CA ALA A 279 41.87 3.30 5.67
C ALA A 279 41.80 4.33 6.82
N ASP A 280 41.63 5.60 6.47
CA ASP A 280 41.36 6.65 7.43
C ASP A 280 39.88 6.59 7.90
N PRO A 281 39.60 6.39 9.20
CA PRO A 281 38.24 6.29 9.71
C PRO A 281 37.37 7.52 9.49
N ASP A 282 37.97 8.72 9.39
CA ASP A 282 37.23 9.98 9.28
C ASP A 282 36.78 10.26 7.83
N SER A 283 37.47 9.70 6.85
CA SER A 283 37.15 9.84 5.42
C SER A 283 36.60 8.55 4.80
N PHE A 284 36.38 7.46 5.60
CA PHE A 284 35.98 6.16 5.11
C PHE A 284 34.49 6.10 4.77
N ASN A 285 34.17 5.97 3.48
CA ASN A 285 32.80 5.92 2.97
C ASN A 285 32.27 4.48 2.94
N CYS A 286 31.26 4.20 3.75
CA CYS A 286 30.56 2.90 3.80
C CYS A 286 29.39 2.80 2.80
N LEU A 287 29.09 3.84 2.02
CA LEU A 287 27.95 3.86 1.09
C LEU A 287 27.95 2.65 0.14
N PHE A 288 29.14 2.26 -0.31
CA PHE A 288 29.32 1.06 -1.12
C PHE A 288 30.04 -0.03 -0.33
N CYS A 289 29.44 -0.48 0.76
CA CYS A 289 29.98 -1.54 1.64
C CYS A 289 30.36 -2.82 0.86
N TYR A 290 29.59 -3.16 -0.17
CA TYR A 290 29.94 -4.11 -1.22
C TYR A 290 30.19 -3.36 -2.52
N CYS A 291 31.39 -3.51 -3.11
CA CYS A 291 31.74 -2.75 -4.31
C CYS A 291 30.78 -3.02 -5.48
N PRO A 292 29.97 -2.04 -5.90
CA PRO A 292 28.99 -2.22 -6.99
C PRO A 292 29.64 -2.44 -8.36
N LEU A 293 30.95 -2.11 -8.50
CA LEU A 293 31.71 -2.33 -9.71
C LEU A 293 32.41 -3.71 -9.74
N TYR A 294 32.17 -4.58 -8.74
CA TYR A 294 32.79 -5.91 -8.68
C TYR A 294 32.50 -6.75 -9.92
N ALA A 295 31.26 -6.71 -10.38
CA ALA A 295 30.79 -7.45 -11.56
C ALA A 295 31.37 -6.95 -12.91
N MET A 296 32.04 -5.79 -12.93
CA MET A 296 32.72 -5.26 -14.13
C MET A 296 34.10 -5.90 -14.37
N GLY A 297 34.45 -6.95 -13.62
CA GLY A 297 35.70 -7.66 -13.82
C GLY A 297 36.93 -6.71 -13.75
N THR A 298 37.78 -6.75 -14.76
CA THR A 298 39.00 -5.94 -14.88
C THR A 298 38.73 -4.47 -15.25
N GLU A 299 37.55 -4.14 -15.74
CA GLU A 299 37.20 -2.78 -16.20
C GLU A 299 36.69 -1.85 -15.07
N CYS A 300 36.60 -2.36 -13.84
CA CYS A 300 36.14 -1.57 -12.71
C CYS A 300 36.98 -0.32 -12.39
N GLY A 301 38.26 -0.29 -12.78
CA GLY A 301 39.19 0.81 -12.52
C GLY A 301 39.66 0.90 -11.07
N GLY A 302 39.37 -0.09 -10.22
CA GLY A 302 39.84 -0.18 -8.85
C GLY A 302 41.18 -0.92 -8.72
N ASN A 303 41.80 -0.84 -7.55
CA ASN A 303 43.09 -1.52 -7.25
C ASN A 303 42.77 -2.94 -6.70
N PHE A 304 42.61 -3.91 -7.58
CA PHE A 304 42.35 -5.31 -7.26
C PHE A 304 43.54 -6.21 -7.64
N ARG A 305 43.52 -7.46 -7.16
CA ARG A 305 44.44 -8.51 -7.58
C ARG A 305 43.65 -9.70 -8.11
N LEU A 306 44.23 -10.43 -9.07
CA LEU A 306 43.69 -11.73 -9.46
C LEU A 306 44.41 -12.81 -8.67
N THR A 307 43.62 -13.71 -8.07
CA THR A 307 44.16 -14.93 -7.44
C THR A 307 44.71 -15.89 -8.50
N ARG A 308 45.49 -16.92 -8.06
CA ARG A 308 45.97 -17.98 -8.98
C ARG A 308 44.85 -18.74 -9.70
N SER A 309 43.65 -18.73 -9.13
CA SER A 309 42.44 -19.31 -9.73
C SER A 309 41.65 -18.33 -10.61
N GLY A 310 42.16 -17.14 -10.87
CA GLY A 310 41.47 -16.12 -11.69
C GLY A 310 40.36 -15.34 -10.98
N VAL A 311 40.14 -15.57 -9.68
CA VAL A 311 39.14 -14.84 -8.90
C VAL A 311 39.66 -13.45 -8.54
N LYS A 312 38.82 -12.44 -8.71
CA LYS A 312 39.10 -11.05 -8.37
C LYS A 312 39.13 -10.85 -6.86
N ASP A 313 40.26 -10.44 -6.31
CA ASP A 313 40.45 -10.09 -4.89
C ASP A 313 40.52 -8.57 -4.74
N CYS A 314 39.53 -8.00 -4.11
CA CYS A 314 39.37 -6.57 -3.84
C CYS A 314 39.72 -6.17 -2.40
N THR A 315 40.23 -7.07 -1.59
CA THR A 315 40.52 -6.83 -0.13
C THR A 315 41.37 -5.62 0.14
N GLY A 316 42.28 -5.24 -0.76
CA GLY A 316 43.10 -4.05 -0.65
C GLY A 316 42.59 -2.83 -1.44
N CYS A 317 41.41 -2.86 -2.02
CA CYS A 317 40.90 -1.80 -2.86
C CYS A 317 40.07 -0.79 -2.06
N LEU A 318 40.55 0.43 -1.93
CA LEU A 318 39.86 1.53 -1.26
C LEU A 318 38.96 2.36 -2.20
N ALA A 319 38.93 2.04 -3.50
CA ALA A 319 38.18 2.84 -4.48
C ALA A 319 36.68 3.05 -4.10
N PRO A 320 35.89 2.04 -3.64
CA PRO A 320 34.52 2.26 -3.25
C PRO A 320 34.34 3.01 -1.93
N HIS A 321 35.42 3.15 -1.14
CA HIS A 321 35.39 3.74 0.19
C HIS A 321 35.92 5.17 0.26
N ARG A 322 36.28 5.76 -0.88
CA ARG A 322 36.69 7.14 -0.99
C ARG A 322 35.55 8.01 -1.50
N ARG A 323 35.26 9.09 -0.77
CA ARG A 323 34.17 10.04 -1.09
C ARG A 323 34.34 10.64 -2.49
N GLU A 324 35.55 11.01 -2.88
CA GLU A 324 35.86 11.58 -4.18
C GLU A 324 35.58 10.66 -5.37
N ASN A 325 35.46 9.36 -5.12
CA ASN A 325 35.14 8.37 -6.16
C ASN A 325 33.66 8.12 -6.39
N TYR A 326 32.76 8.77 -5.62
CA TYR A 326 31.33 8.57 -5.75
C TYR A 326 30.82 8.81 -7.18
N GLU A 327 31.11 9.97 -7.75
CA GLU A 327 30.66 10.30 -9.12
C GLU A 327 31.22 9.33 -10.16
N MET A 328 32.51 8.98 -10.09
CA MET A 328 33.13 8.00 -10.98
C MET A 328 32.43 6.64 -10.90
N ILE A 329 32.06 6.20 -9.70
CA ILE A 329 31.31 4.94 -9.50
C ILE A 329 29.92 5.04 -10.10
N MET A 330 29.21 6.15 -9.86
CA MET A 330 27.87 6.38 -10.38
C MET A 330 27.87 6.53 -11.90
N GLU A 331 28.85 7.18 -12.49
CA GLU A 331 29.00 7.28 -13.94
C GLU A 331 29.21 5.90 -14.59
N LYS A 332 30.08 5.05 -14.01
CA LYS A 332 30.29 3.69 -14.49
C LYS A 332 29.01 2.82 -14.37
N LEU A 333 28.27 2.98 -13.26
CA LEU A 333 26.99 2.30 -13.10
C LEU A 333 25.93 2.80 -14.09
N ARG A 334 25.86 4.13 -14.32
CA ARG A 334 24.95 4.72 -15.32
C ARG A 334 25.32 4.27 -16.73
N ALA A 335 26.60 4.28 -17.08
CA ALA A 335 27.08 3.80 -18.38
C ALA A 335 26.76 2.32 -18.60
N ARG A 336 26.97 1.47 -17.58
CA ARG A 336 26.61 0.06 -17.62
C ARG A 336 25.10 -0.13 -17.72
N ASN A 337 24.30 0.62 -16.96
CA ASN A 337 22.85 0.55 -17.01
C ASN A 337 22.31 1.08 -18.34
N LYS A 338 22.96 2.11 -18.92
CA LYS A 338 22.63 2.62 -20.25
C LYS A 338 22.97 1.59 -21.33
N ALA A 339 24.15 1.00 -21.28
CA ALA A 339 24.53 -0.11 -22.17
C ALA A 339 23.62 -1.33 -21.97
N ALA A 340 23.26 -1.66 -20.71
CA ALA A 340 22.32 -2.72 -20.40
C ALA A 340 20.88 -2.36 -20.82
N SER A 341 20.48 -1.08 -20.77
CA SER A 341 19.16 -0.63 -21.26
C SER A 341 19.14 -0.49 -22.79
N GLU A 342 20.24 -0.15 -23.44
CA GLU A 342 20.37 -0.19 -24.89
C GLU A 342 20.38 -1.64 -25.39
N THR A 343 21.13 -2.54 -24.74
CA THR A 343 21.10 -3.98 -24.99
C THR A 343 19.76 -4.59 -24.58
N ALA A 344 19.12 -4.12 -23.49
CA ALA A 344 17.79 -4.55 -23.08
C ALA A 344 16.70 -3.94 -23.96
N ALA A 345 16.85 -2.74 -24.51
CA ALA A 345 15.94 -2.18 -25.49
C ALA A 345 16.05 -2.90 -26.84
N GLU A 346 17.25 -3.25 -27.27
CA GLU A 346 17.46 -4.16 -28.42
C GLU A 346 16.97 -5.57 -28.11
N THR A 347 17.23 -6.10 -26.90
CA THR A 347 16.74 -7.41 -26.44
C THR A 347 15.24 -7.37 -26.12
N VAL A 348 14.64 -6.25 -25.70
CA VAL A 348 13.19 -6.11 -25.49
C VAL A 348 12.47 -5.91 -26.82
N ALA A 349 13.07 -5.26 -27.81
CA ALA A 349 12.55 -5.26 -29.17
C ALA A 349 12.69 -6.64 -29.84
N GLU A 350 13.79 -7.38 -29.59
CA GLU A 350 13.96 -8.76 -30.05
C GLU A 350 13.21 -9.79 -29.18
N THR A 351 12.97 -9.54 -27.86
CA THR A 351 12.24 -10.48 -26.98
C THR A 351 10.75 -10.21 -26.90
N ALA A 352 10.25 -9.08 -27.42
CA ALA A 352 8.82 -8.94 -27.72
C ALA A 352 8.42 -9.89 -28.86
N GLU A 353 9.38 -10.34 -29.68
CA GLU A 353 9.20 -11.27 -30.78
C GLU A 353 9.99 -12.59 -30.65
N ALA A 354 10.55 -12.95 -29.48
CA ALA A 354 11.04 -14.31 -29.30
C ALA A 354 9.82 -15.25 -29.25
N PRO A 355 9.43 -15.91 -30.37
CA PRO A 355 8.40 -16.92 -30.28
C PRO A 355 8.93 -18.00 -29.33
N LEU A 356 8.11 -18.38 -28.35
CA LEU A 356 8.36 -19.61 -27.62
C LEU A 356 8.66 -20.68 -28.67
N PRO A 357 9.69 -21.53 -28.51
CA PRO A 357 10.03 -22.55 -29.50
C PRO A 357 9.01 -23.72 -29.49
N VAL A 358 7.73 -23.37 -29.43
CA VAL A 358 6.60 -24.30 -29.36
C VAL A 358 5.64 -23.91 -30.47
N SER A 359 5.45 -24.79 -31.40
CA SER A 359 4.64 -24.58 -32.61
C SER A 359 3.13 -24.50 -32.35
N SER A 360 2.63 -24.80 -31.14
CA SER A 360 1.21 -24.66 -30.77
C SER A 360 0.98 -24.77 -29.25
N LEU A 361 -0.11 -24.17 -28.75
CA LEU A 361 -0.57 -24.28 -27.37
C LEU A 361 -0.74 -25.76 -26.92
N LYS A 362 -1.27 -26.62 -27.81
CA LYS A 362 -1.44 -28.05 -27.52
C LYS A 362 -0.11 -28.75 -27.23
N GLN A 363 0.94 -28.45 -27.98
CA GLN A 363 2.27 -29.00 -27.75
C GLN A 363 2.88 -28.48 -26.42
N PHE A 364 2.66 -27.21 -26.10
CA PHE A 364 3.10 -26.64 -24.83
C PHE A 364 2.48 -27.37 -23.65
N ILE A 365 1.14 -27.52 -23.65
CA ILE A 365 0.36 -28.18 -22.61
C ILE A 365 0.80 -29.64 -22.42
N ALA A 366 1.01 -30.40 -23.52
CA ALA A 366 1.48 -31.77 -23.45
C ALA A 366 2.85 -31.95 -22.77
N GLY A 367 3.63 -30.89 -22.72
CA GLY A 367 4.93 -30.88 -22.04
C GLY A 367 4.87 -30.51 -20.54
N ILE A 368 3.70 -30.22 -19.96
CA ILE A 368 3.53 -29.96 -18.53
C ILE A 368 3.48 -31.29 -17.77
N LYS A 369 4.34 -31.43 -16.76
CA LYS A 369 4.40 -32.64 -15.90
C LYS A 369 4.00 -32.26 -14.49
N GLY A 370 3.59 -33.24 -13.68
CA GLY A 370 3.37 -33.03 -12.25
C GLY A 370 4.65 -32.67 -11.48
N PRO A 371 4.55 -32.09 -10.28
CA PRO A 371 5.68 -31.82 -9.40
C PRO A 371 6.46 -33.10 -9.04
N SER A 372 7.70 -32.95 -8.52
CA SER A 372 8.56 -34.08 -8.13
C SER A 372 8.04 -34.77 -6.87
N GLU A 373 7.51 -35.99 -7.01
CA GLU A 373 7.07 -36.77 -5.85
C GLU A 373 8.24 -37.19 -4.96
N GLU A 374 9.40 -37.51 -5.55
CA GLU A 374 10.63 -37.82 -4.81
C GLU A 374 11.01 -36.71 -3.82
N ILE A 375 11.03 -35.45 -4.30
CA ILE A 375 11.35 -34.30 -3.44
C ILE A 375 10.25 -34.09 -2.38
N ARG A 376 8.98 -34.31 -2.74
CA ARG A 376 7.86 -34.22 -1.81
C ARG A 376 8.02 -35.16 -0.63
N GLU A 377 8.36 -36.43 -0.89
CA GLU A 377 8.57 -37.45 0.15
C GLU A 377 9.83 -37.16 0.99
N LEU A 378 10.92 -36.70 0.37
CA LEU A 378 12.10 -36.28 1.11
C LEU A 378 11.76 -35.18 2.12
N VAL A 379 10.99 -34.18 1.71
CA VAL A 379 10.62 -33.04 2.58
C VAL A 379 9.59 -33.45 3.63
N ARG A 380 8.67 -34.36 3.34
CA ARG A 380 7.81 -34.98 4.37
C ARG A 380 8.64 -35.68 5.46
N GLY A 381 9.68 -36.39 5.05
CA GLY A 381 10.63 -36.99 5.97
C GLY A 381 11.40 -35.97 6.83
N ASP A 382 11.74 -34.80 6.25
CA ASP A 382 12.37 -33.71 6.99
C ASP A 382 11.40 -33.10 8.01
N LEU A 383 10.16 -32.82 7.61
CA LEU A 383 9.11 -32.28 8.47
C LEU A 383 8.80 -33.21 9.66
N SER A 384 8.80 -34.53 9.46
CA SER A 384 8.55 -35.51 10.54
C SER A 384 9.65 -35.55 11.60
N ARG A 385 10.83 -34.99 11.33
CA ARG A 385 11.95 -34.88 12.25
C ARG A 385 12.00 -33.59 13.04
N LEU A 386 11.21 -32.60 12.66
CA LEU A 386 11.13 -31.30 13.36
C LEU A 386 10.58 -31.51 14.78
N ALA A 387 11.07 -30.72 15.75
CA ALA A 387 10.71 -30.81 17.16
C ALA A 387 9.27 -30.30 17.41
N MET A 388 8.30 -31.00 16.83
CA MET A 388 6.86 -30.72 16.95
C MET A 388 6.04 -31.99 16.77
N PRO A 389 4.82 -32.08 17.33
CA PRO A 389 3.92 -33.20 17.02
C PRO A 389 3.61 -33.25 15.49
N PRO A 390 3.62 -34.44 14.88
CA PRO A 390 3.30 -34.62 13.47
C PRO A 390 1.95 -33.98 13.10
N GLY A 391 1.90 -33.25 11.98
CA GLY A 391 0.69 -32.61 11.49
C GLY A 391 0.20 -31.40 12.29
N SER A 392 0.93 -30.98 13.34
CA SER A 392 0.52 -29.88 14.24
C SER A 392 0.41 -28.52 13.55
N LEU A 393 1.17 -28.28 12.48
CA LEU A 393 1.09 -27.08 11.65
C LEU A 393 0.20 -27.26 10.41
N GLY A 394 -0.40 -28.44 10.22
CA GLY A 394 -1.45 -28.70 9.22
C GLY A 394 -1.11 -28.24 7.80
N LYS A 395 -1.84 -27.24 7.30
CA LYS A 395 -1.65 -26.75 5.93
C LYS A 395 -0.26 -26.13 5.67
N ILE A 396 0.45 -25.64 6.69
CA ILE A 396 1.81 -25.08 6.51
C ILE A 396 2.78 -26.20 6.13
N GLU A 397 2.70 -27.38 6.79
CA GLU A 397 3.55 -28.54 6.47
C GLU A 397 3.28 -29.04 5.04
N THR A 398 2.00 -29.20 4.67
CA THR A 398 1.64 -29.64 3.32
C THR A 398 2.04 -28.63 2.26
N THR A 399 1.97 -27.32 2.55
CA THR A 399 2.43 -26.26 1.66
C THR A 399 3.94 -26.33 1.47
N ALA A 400 4.73 -26.54 2.53
CA ALA A 400 6.18 -26.69 2.45
C ALA A 400 6.59 -27.83 1.51
N ALA A 401 5.99 -29.02 1.70
CA ALA A 401 6.28 -30.19 0.87
C ALA A 401 5.84 -29.98 -0.60
N ARG A 402 4.70 -29.32 -0.87
CA ARG A 402 4.25 -29.00 -2.21
C ARG A 402 5.16 -27.99 -2.90
N MET A 403 5.55 -26.91 -2.22
CA MET A 403 6.46 -25.91 -2.78
C MET A 403 7.82 -26.54 -3.12
N ALA A 404 8.35 -27.36 -2.24
CA ALA A 404 9.60 -28.10 -2.47
C ALA A 404 9.52 -28.98 -3.73
N ALA A 405 8.42 -29.73 -3.89
CA ALA A 405 8.18 -30.59 -5.05
C ALA A 405 8.07 -29.79 -6.37
N ILE A 406 7.36 -28.65 -6.34
CA ILE A 406 7.19 -27.75 -7.49
C ILE A 406 8.53 -27.15 -7.92
N GLN A 407 9.27 -26.58 -6.97
CA GLN A 407 10.55 -25.91 -7.23
C GLN A 407 11.71 -26.90 -7.36
N LYS A 408 11.46 -28.18 -7.15
CA LYS A 408 12.46 -29.28 -7.18
C LYS A 408 13.65 -28.99 -6.25
N ARG A 409 13.35 -28.48 -5.06
CA ARG A 409 14.35 -28.09 -4.03
C ARG A 409 13.91 -28.60 -2.66
N ARG A 410 14.84 -29.25 -1.94
CA ARG A 410 14.60 -29.69 -0.56
C ARG A 410 14.32 -28.52 0.40
N ARG A 411 14.86 -27.33 0.10
CA ARG A 411 14.58 -26.06 0.77
C ARG A 411 13.90 -25.13 -0.25
N PRO A 412 12.58 -25.03 -0.24
CA PRO A 412 11.85 -24.15 -1.15
C PRO A 412 12.10 -22.68 -0.80
N ARG A 413 11.90 -21.78 -1.77
CA ARG A 413 12.08 -20.34 -1.61
C ARG A 413 10.77 -19.61 -1.79
N ALA A 414 10.66 -18.47 -1.11
CA ALA A 414 9.52 -17.56 -1.18
C ALA A 414 9.97 -16.10 -1.09
N GLU A 415 11.23 -15.80 -1.45
CA GLU A 415 11.84 -14.49 -1.26
C GLU A 415 11.41 -13.51 -2.36
N LYS A 416 11.44 -13.94 -3.63
CA LYS A 416 11.04 -13.12 -4.76
C LYS A 416 9.62 -13.46 -5.20
N ARG A 417 8.69 -12.58 -4.91
CA ARG A 417 7.26 -12.77 -5.18
C ARG A 417 6.77 -11.72 -6.15
N ARG A 418 5.94 -12.12 -7.10
CA ARG A 418 5.38 -11.21 -8.10
C ARG A 418 3.88 -11.43 -8.26
N ILE A 419 3.11 -10.34 -8.27
CA ILE A 419 1.71 -10.34 -8.67
C ILE A 419 1.63 -9.84 -10.10
N ILE A 420 1.15 -10.70 -11.01
CA ILE A 420 0.92 -10.33 -12.40
C ILE A 420 -0.55 -9.95 -12.53
N VAL A 421 -0.82 -8.70 -12.88
CA VAL A 421 -2.18 -8.14 -13.01
C VAL A 421 -2.50 -7.98 -14.50
N LEU A 422 -3.44 -8.77 -15.00
CA LEU A 422 -3.88 -8.75 -16.38
C LEU A 422 -5.06 -7.78 -16.53
N CYS A 423 -4.88 -6.74 -17.33
CA CYS A 423 -5.87 -5.66 -17.47
C CYS A 423 -6.54 -5.71 -18.84
N ALA A 424 -7.88 -5.82 -18.88
CA ALA A 424 -8.63 -5.77 -20.14
C ALA A 424 -10.06 -5.30 -19.92
N ASP A 425 -10.61 -4.55 -20.85
CA ASP A 425 -12.02 -4.18 -20.89
C ASP A 425 -12.87 -5.27 -21.53
N ASN A 426 -14.03 -5.55 -20.93
CA ASN A 426 -14.97 -6.55 -21.38
C ASN A 426 -16.20 -5.90 -22.02
N GLY A 427 -16.51 -6.24 -23.29
CA GLY A 427 -17.57 -5.60 -24.07
C GLY A 427 -18.98 -5.75 -23.48
N VAL A 428 -19.19 -6.72 -22.60
CA VAL A 428 -20.46 -6.91 -21.88
C VAL A 428 -20.86 -5.74 -20.98
N VAL A 429 -19.94 -4.80 -20.70
CA VAL A 429 -20.23 -3.54 -19.98
C VAL A 429 -21.31 -2.72 -20.69
N GLU A 430 -21.47 -2.85 -22.01
CA GLU A 430 -22.53 -2.20 -22.77
C GLU A 430 -23.93 -2.57 -22.27
N GLU A 431 -24.07 -3.71 -21.62
CA GLU A 431 -25.34 -4.19 -21.03
C GLU A 431 -25.60 -3.62 -19.62
N ASN A 432 -24.84 -2.64 -19.15
CA ASN A 432 -24.97 -2.04 -17.81
C ASN A 432 -24.91 -3.07 -16.65
N VAL A 433 -24.03 -4.05 -16.76
CA VAL A 433 -23.79 -5.12 -15.77
C VAL A 433 -22.85 -4.70 -14.64
N SER A 434 -22.30 -3.49 -14.70
CA SER A 434 -21.39 -2.90 -13.71
C SER A 434 -21.86 -1.51 -13.31
N SER A 435 -21.61 -1.12 -12.06
CA SER A 435 -21.81 0.26 -11.58
C SER A 435 -20.66 1.21 -11.97
N ALA A 436 -19.47 0.64 -12.21
CA ALA A 436 -18.30 1.42 -12.62
C ALA A 436 -18.27 1.58 -14.14
N PRO A 437 -17.93 2.78 -14.65
CA PRO A 437 -17.72 3.01 -16.07
C PRO A 437 -16.41 2.38 -16.54
N ARG A 438 -16.28 2.15 -17.85
CA ARG A 438 -15.16 1.45 -18.51
C ARG A 438 -13.79 2.12 -18.20
N GLU A 439 -13.74 3.43 -18.12
CA GLU A 439 -12.53 4.24 -17.89
C GLU A 439 -11.83 3.90 -16.55
N VAL A 440 -12.53 3.26 -15.63
CA VAL A 440 -11.97 2.83 -14.34
C VAL A 440 -10.88 1.77 -14.55
N THR A 441 -10.99 0.90 -15.56
CA THR A 441 -9.94 -0.09 -15.89
C THR A 441 -8.59 0.60 -16.10
N ALA A 442 -8.51 1.58 -16.99
CA ALA A 442 -7.29 2.31 -17.28
C ALA A 442 -6.74 3.07 -16.06
N ARG A 443 -7.63 3.76 -15.32
CA ARG A 443 -7.25 4.53 -14.12
C ARG A 443 -6.69 3.63 -13.03
N GLN A 444 -7.33 2.49 -12.76
CA GLN A 444 -6.85 1.55 -11.74
C GLN A 444 -5.56 0.85 -12.17
N ALA A 445 -5.40 0.49 -13.44
CA ALA A 445 -4.14 -0.04 -13.96
C ALA A 445 -2.97 0.93 -13.69
N VAL A 446 -3.15 2.24 -13.97
CA VAL A 446 -2.17 3.29 -13.65
C VAL A 446 -1.97 3.45 -12.14
N ASN A 447 -3.03 3.41 -11.33
CA ASN A 447 -2.93 3.50 -9.88
C ASN A 447 -2.16 2.32 -9.26
N MET A 448 -2.30 1.11 -9.82
CA MET A 448 -1.56 -0.09 -9.38
C MET A 448 -0.05 0.09 -9.52
N THR A 449 0.43 0.69 -10.62
CA THR A 449 1.87 0.94 -10.81
C THR A 449 2.44 1.94 -9.81
N LYS A 450 1.57 2.75 -9.18
CA LYS A 450 1.94 3.77 -8.17
C LYS A 450 1.75 3.31 -6.73
N GLY A 451 1.31 2.07 -6.50
CA GLY A 451 1.01 1.57 -5.15
C GLY A 451 -0.27 2.14 -4.52
N LEU A 452 -1.22 2.66 -5.32
CA LEU A 452 -2.39 3.41 -4.85
C LEU A 452 -3.70 2.60 -4.80
N THR A 453 -3.68 1.31 -5.16
CA THR A 453 -4.85 0.43 -5.04
C THR A 453 -4.75 -0.47 -3.81
N GLY A 454 -5.84 -1.16 -3.48
CA GLY A 454 -5.88 -2.05 -2.32
C GLY A 454 -4.77 -3.10 -2.35
N MET A 455 -4.67 -3.83 -3.46
CA MET A 455 -3.64 -4.85 -3.66
C MET A 455 -2.24 -4.24 -3.68
N SER A 456 -1.99 -3.22 -4.50
CA SER A 456 -0.65 -2.66 -4.67
C SER A 456 -0.12 -1.98 -3.40
N SER A 457 -1.00 -1.43 -2.55
CA SER A 457 -0.62 -0.89 -1.24
C SER A 457 -0.14 -1.97 -0.27
N ILE A 458 -0.81 -3.15 -0.26
CA ILE A 458 -0.40 -4.28 0.58
C ILE A 458 0.90 -4.87 0.04
N ALA A 459 1.02 -5.05 -1.28
CA ALA A 459 2.22 -5.54 -1.95
C ALA A 459 3.44 -4.66 -1.67
N ALA A 460 3.29 -3.33 -1.78
CA ALA A 460 4.36 -2.37 -1.49
C ALA A 460 4.87 -2.46 -0.05
N ARG A 461 3.98 -2.63 0.93
CA ARG A 461 4.37 -2.83 2.34
C ARG A 461 5.25 -4.05 2.54
N ARG A 462 5.06 -5.10 1.73
CA ARG A 462 5.75 -6.38 1.83
C ARG A 462 6.98 -6.47 0.94
N GLY A 463 7.17 -5.54 0.02
CA GLY A 463 8.18 -5.61 -1.03
C GLY A 463 7.87 -6.64 -2.11
N ASP A 464 6.59 -7.00 -2.30
CA ASP A 464 6.16 -7.86 -3.39
C ASP A 464 6.15 -7.07 -4.71
N GLU A 465 6.65 -7.64 -5.78
CA GLU A 465 6.63 -7.00 -7.10
C GLU A 465 5.21 -7.01 -7.68
N VAL A 466 4.78 -5.89 -8.27
CA VAL A 466 3.52 -5.79 -9.01
C VAL A 466 3.83 -5.50 -10.47
N GLN A 467 3.44 -6.41 -11.35
CA GLN A 467 3.57 -6.28 -12.80
C GLN A 467 2.19 -6.09 -13.42
N VAL A 468 1.91 -4.88 -13.90
CA VAL A 468 0.64 -4.55 -14.58
C VAL A 468 0.81 -4.74 -16.08
N VAL A 469 -0.10 -5.48 -16.70
CA VAL A 469 -0.04 -5.89 -18.10
C VAL A 469 -1.34 -5.50 -18.80
N ASP A 470 -1.24 -4.72 -19.87
CA ASP A 470 -2.38 -4.38 -20.71
C ASP A 470 -2.62 -5.48 -21.74
N MET A 471 -3.73 -6.20 -21.60
CA MET A 471 -4.19 -7.22 -22.53
C MET A 471 -5.27 -6.70 -23.50
N GLY A 472 -5.88 -5.54 -23.16
CA GLY A 472 -6.98 -4.98 -23.95
C GLY A 472 -7.71 -3.83 -23.25
N ILE A 473 -6.99 -2.88 -22.68
CA ILE A 473 -7.58 -1.64 -22.13
C ILE A 473 -8.07 -0.77 -23.31
N ALA A 474 -9.35 -0.43 -23.32
CA ALA A 474 -9.97 0.33 -24.41
C ALA A 474 -9.79 1.86 -24.25
N THR A 475 -9.73 2.34 -23.01
CA THR A 475 -9.56 3.76 -22.71
C THR A 475 -8.08 4.15 -22.83
N PRO A 476 -7.72 5.20 -23.59
CA PRO A 476 -6.34 5.68 -23.67
C PRO A 476 -5.78 6.08 -22.31
N TYR A 477 -4.53 5.78 -22.08
CA TYR A 477 -3.76 6.19 -20.90
C TYR A 477 -2.29 6.42 -21.29
N ASP A 478 -1.55 7.13 -20.45
CA ASP A 478 -0.10 7.34 -20.58
C ASP A 478 0.60 6.84 -19.31
N CYS A 479 1.18 5.63 -19.38
CA CYS A 479 1.90 5.03 -18.27
C CYS A 479 2.89 3.96 -18.80
N PRO A 480 4.18 4.32 -18.98
CA PRO A 480 5.19 3.40 -19.54
C PRO A 480 5.51 2.22 -18.62
N GLN A 481 5.07 2.25 -17.34
CA GLN A 481 5.25 1.13 -16.40
C GLN A 481 4.27 -0.03 -16.64
N ILE A 482 3.20 0.19 -17.41
CA ILE A 482 2.28 -0.87 -17.82
C ILE A 482 2.88 -1.57 -19.04
N LEU A 483 3.07 -2.89 -18.93
CA LEU A 483 3.57 -3.69 -20.05
C LEU A 483 2.48 -3.82 -21.11
N ASP A 484 2.72 -3.29 -22.30
CA ASP A 484 1.77 -3.40 -23.42
C ASP A 484 1.87 -4.79 -24.07
N CYS A 485 0.85 -5.60 -23.86
CA CYS A 485 0.64 -6.91 -24.50
C CYS A 485 -0.75 -6.97 -25.13
N ARG A 486 -1.28 -5.84 -25.55
CA ARG A 486 -2.64 -5.65 -26.03
C ARG A 486 -2.93 -6.54 -27.25
N ILE A 487 -4.01 -7.32 -27.16
CA ILE A 487 -4.56 -8.08 -28.27
C ILE A 487 -5.34 -7.12 -29.19
N ARG A 488 -6.30 -6.39 -28.61
CA ARG A 488 -7.04 -5.27 -29.18
C ARG A 488 -7.70 -4.42 -28.07
N TYR A 489 -8.43 -3.40 -28.41
CA TYR A 489 -9.11 -2.48 -27.48
C TYR A 489 -10.42 -3.06 -26.91
N GLY A 490 -10.32 -3.97 -25.92
CA GLY A 490 -11.43 -4.66 -25.29
C GLY A 490 -12.00 -5.83 -26.10
N THR A 491 -12.83 -6.67 -25.47
CA THR A 491 -13.54 -7.76 -26.13
C THR A 491 -14.87 -7.28 -26.72
N ASP A 492 -15.50 -8.12 -27.54
CA ASP A 492 -16.87 -7.90 -27.98
C ASP A 492 -17.88 -8.25 -26.89
N ASN A 493 -19.13 -7.85 -27.10
CA ASN A 493 -20.22 -8.08 -26.15
C ASN A 493 -20.74 -9.52 -26.26
N ILE A 494 -20.49 -10.30 -25.22
CA ILE A 494 -20.86 -11.74 -25.16
C ILE A 494 -22.37 -11.99 -25.26
N VAL A 495 -23.22 -11.00 -25.01
CA VAL A 495 -24.68 -11.10 -25.16
C VAL A 495 -25.10 -11.06 -26.64
N LYS A 496 -24.26 -10.48 -27.51
CA LYS A 496 -24.50 -10.31 -28.95
C LYS A 496 -23.78 -11.37 -29.81
N GLY A 497 -22.68 -11.89 -29.35
CA GLY A 497 -21.83 -12.85 -30.07
C GLY A 497 -20.62 -13.27 -29.24
N PRO A 498 -19.60 -13.93 -29.79
CA PRO A 498 -18.42 -14.36 -29.07
C PRO A 498 -17.60 -13.15 -28.58
N ALA A 499 -16.91 -13.29 -27.43
CA ALA A 499 -16.06 -12.26 -26.86
C ALA A 499 -14.86 -11.90 -27.77
N MET A 500 -14.31 -12.92 -28.41
CA MET A 500 -13.11 -12.82 -29.25
C MET A 500 -13.04 -14.03 -30.21
N THR A 501 -12.12 -13.98 -31.17
CA THR A 501 -11.83 -15.16 -31.99
C THR A 501 -11.03 -16.21 -31.22
N THR A 502 -11.01 -17.46 -31.70
CA THR A 502 -10.21 -18.52 -31.07
C THR A 502 -8.72 -18.20 -31.15
N GLU A 503 -8.27 -17.57 -32.23
CA GLU A 503 -6.88 -17.14 -32.42
C GLU A 503 -6.49 -16.03 -31.42
N GLU A 504 -7.39 -15.07 -31.17
CA GLU A 504 -7.19 -14.04 -30.16
C GLU A 504 -7.12 -14.65 -28.75
N ALA A 505 -7.98 -15.61 -28.43
CA ALA A 505 -7.94 -16.32 -27.16
C ALA A 505 -6.63 -17.12 -26.99
N GLU A 506 -6.20 -17.86 -28.03
CA GLU A 506 -4.92 -18.57 -28.00
C GLU A 506 -3.74 -17.63 -27.84
N LYS A 507 -3.73 -16.49 -28.54
CA LYS A 507 -2.73 -15.43 -28.38
C LYS A 507 -2.69 -14.87 -26.97
N ALA A 508 -3.83 -14.64 -26.35
CA ALA A 508 -3.90 -14.17 -24.96
C ALA A 508 -3.36 -15.21 -23.96
N VAL A 509 -3.71 -16.51 -24.14
CA VAL A 509 -3.14 -17.61 -23.35
C VAL A 509 -1.63 -17.69 -23.53
N MET A 510 -1.12 -17.63 -24.77
CA MET A 510 0.32 -17.67 -25.06
C MET A 510 1.06 -16.46 -24.47
N THR A 511 0.44 -15.28 -24.43
CA THR A 511 0.98 -14.10 -23.74
C THR A 511 1.12 -14.37 -22.24
N GLY A 512 0.12 -14.94 -21.59
CA GLY A 512 0.20 -15.35 -20.18
C GLY A 512 1.33 -16.35 -19.91
N ILE A 513 1.50 -17.34 -20.80
CA ILE A 513 2.61 -18.30 -20.74
C ILE A 513 3.96 -17.58 -20.84
N SER A 514 4.09 -16.60 -21.73
CA SER A 514 5.32 -15.81 -21.89
C SER A 514 5.65 -15.00 -20.65
N LEU A 515 4.65 -14.45 -19.97
CA LEU A 515 4.84 -13.74 -18.69
C LEU A 515 5.38 -14.68 -17.60
N ALA A 516 4.85 -15.89 -17.50
CA ALA A 516 5.37 -16.91 -16.58
C ALA A 516 6.79 -17.36 -16.95
N CYS A 517 7.11 -17.47 -18.25
CA CYS A 517 8.47 -17.75 -18.74
C CYS A 517 9.46 -16.67 -18.27
N ARG A 518 9.10 -15.39 -18.42
CA ARG A 518 9.90 -14.25 -17.92
C ARG A 518 10.07 -14.32 -16.41
N ALA A 519 8.99 -14.58 -15.66
CA ALA A 519 9.06 -14.73 -14.19
C ALA A 519 10.05 -15.84 -13.79
N SER A 520 10.07 -16.97 -14.52
CA SER A 520 11.04 -18.04 -14.33
C SER A 520 12.48 -17.61 -14.63
N ALA A 521 12.71 -16.94 -15.76
CA ALA A 521 14.03 -16.43 -16.14
C ALA A 521 14.57 -15.39 -15.15
N GLU A 522 13.69 -14.61 -14.56
CA GLU A 522 14.01 -13.64 -13.52
C GLU A 522 14.07 -14.24 -12.11
N HIS A 523 13.96 -15.56 -11.98
CA HIS A 523 14.02 -16.29 -10.71
C HIS A 523 12.96 -15.85 -9.69
N VAL A 524 11.73 -15.63 -10.15
CA VAL A 524 10.58 -15.39 -9.27
C VAL A 524 10.21 -16.71 -8.60
N ASP A 525 10.11 -16.72 -7.27
CA ASP A 525 9.84 -17.91 -6.47
C ASP A 525 8.36 -18.27 -6.43
N ILE A 526 7.48 -17.24 -6.43
CA ILE A 526 6.02 -17.39 -6.35
C ILE A 526 5.35 -16.34 -7.22
N VAL A 527 4.31 -16.73 -7.95
CA VAL A 527 3.48 -15.84 -8.76
C VAL A 527 2.07 -15.77 -8.18
N GLY A 528 1.57 -14.56 -7.90
CA GLY A 528 0.16 -14.26 -7.67
C GLY A 528 -0.50 -13.82 -8.97
N VAL A 529 -1.75 -14.23 -9.22
CA VAL A 529 -2.46 -13.91 -10.46
C VAL A 529 -3.64 -13.01 -10.16
N GLY A 530 -3.50 -11.73 -10.50
CA GLY A 530 -4.48 -10.67 -10.34
C GLY A 530 -5.06 -10.19 -11.67
N GLU A 531 -6.05 -9.34 -11.60
CA GLU A 531 -6.76 -8.81 -12.77
C GLU A 531 -7.29 -7.39 -12.53
N MET A 532 -7.60 -6.70 -13.62
CA MET A 532 -8.39 -5.48 -13.61
C MET A 532 -9.17 -5.34 -14.92
N GLY A 533 -10.50 -5.47 -14.84
CA GLY A 533 -11.34 -5.37 -16.02
C GLY A 533 -12.80 -5.12 -15.68
N ILE A 534 -13.34 -3.95 -16.04
CA ILE A 534 -14.75 -3.70 -15.79
C ILE A 534 -15.60 -4.66 -16.65
N GLY A 535 -16.50 -5.37 -16.00
CA GLY A 535 -17.37 -6.41 -16.62
C GLY A 535 -16.88 -7.84 -16.46
N ASN A 536 -15.64 -8.09 -16.02
CA ASN A 536 -15.05 -9.43 -15.96
C ASN A 536 -15.70 -10.38 -14.95
N THR A 537 -16.39 -9.90 -13.92
CA THR A 537 -17.21 -10.75 -13.05
C THR A 537 -18.41 -11.36 -13.78
N THR A 538 -18.87 -10.76 -14.89
CA THR A 538 -19.94 -11.30 -15.73
C THR A 538 -19.40 -12.39 -16.65
N THR A 539 -18.28 -12.15 -17.31
CA THR A 539 -17.62 -13.15 -18.17
C THR A 539 -17.12 -14.34 -17.33
N SER A 540 -16.59 -14.10 -16.12
CA SER A 540 -16.21 -15.16 -15.18
C SER A 540 -17.39 -16.03 -14.77
N ALA A 541 -18.55 -15.42 -14.46
CA ALA A 541 -19.77 -16.17 -14.13
C ALA A 541 -20.23 -17.05 -15.31
N ALA A 542 -20.13 -16.55 -16.54
CA ALA A 542 -20.45 -17.34 -17.74
C ALA A 542 -19.48 -18.53 -17.92
N VAL A 543 -18.18 -18.29 -17.80
CA VAL A 543 -17.15 -19.35 -17.89
C VAL A 543 -17.35 -20.39 -16.81
N ILE A 544 -17.56 -20.01 -15.55
CA ILE A 544 -17.78 -20.93 -14.42
C ILE A 544 -19.07 -21.73 -14.67
N SER A 545 -20.17 -21.07 -15.07
CA SER A 545 -21.45 -21.73 -15.36
C SER A 545 -21.29 -22.85 -16.38
N VAL A 546 -20.60 -22.58 -17.49
CA VAL A 546 -20.37 -23.56 -18.56
C VAL A 546 -19.47 -24.70 -18.09
N LEU A 547 -18.32 -24.40 -17.48
CA LEU A 547 -17.32 -25.41 -17.12
C LEU A 547 -17.74 -26.30 -15.94
N THR A 548 -18.64 -25.83 -15.07
CA THR A 548 -19.14 -26.57 -13.91
C THR A 548 -20.53 -27.14 -14.12
N GLY A 549 -21.26 -26.74 -15.16
CA GLY A 549 -22.66 -27.07 -15.36
C GLY A 549 -23.63 -26.40 -14.37
N SER A 550 -23.14 -25.38 -13.63
CA SER A 550 -23.94 -24.65 -12.65
C SER A 550 -24.89 -23.68 -13.33
N GLU A 551 -26.11 -23.52 -12.77
CA GLU A 551 -27.05 -22.51 -13.24
C GLU A 551 -26.48 -21.09 -13.14
N PRO A 552 -26.65 -20.22 -14.14
CA PRO A 552 -26.12 -18.85 -14.13
C PRO A 552 -26.47 -18.07 -12.85
N ALA A 553 -27.66 -18.22 -12.32
CA ALA A 553 -28.10 -17.54 -11.10
C ALA A 553 -27.34 -17.97 -9.83
N LYS A 554 -26.73 -19.18 -9.81
CA LYS A 554 -25.98 -19.69 -8.66
C LYS A 554 -24.52 -19.22 -8.66
N VAL A 555 -24.01 -18.78 -9.79
CA VAL A 555 -22.60 -18.39 -9.96
C VAL A 555 -22.39 -16.91 -10.25
N THR A 556 -23.48 -16.18 -10.54
CA THR A 556 -23.43 -14.73 -10.75
C THR A 556 -23.53 -13.99 -9.42
N GLY A 557 -22.63 -13.05 -9.18
CA GLY A 557 -22.63 -12.21 -7.99
C GLY A 557 -22.84 -10.72 -8.28
N TYR A 558 -22.71 -9.92 -7.23
CA TYR A 558 -22.91 -8.46 -7.30
C TYR A 558 -21.70 -7.72 -7.86
N GLY A 559 -20.54 -8.37 -8.01
CA GLY A 559 -19.30 -7.74 -8.46
C GLY A 559 -18.88 -6.58 -7.57
N GLY A 560 -18.47 -5.46 -8.15
CA GLY A 560 -18.08 -4.24 -7.45
C GLY A 560 -19.20 -3.54 -6.66
N GLY A 561 -20.45 -4.04 -6.76
CA GLY A 561 -21.62 -3.52 -6.08
C GLY A 561 -22.63 -2.92 -7.07
N ILE A 562 -23.74 -3.61 -7.25
CA ILE A 562 -24.87 -3.20 -8.11
C ILE A 562 -26.20 -3.35 -7.35
N THR A 563 -27.23 -2.67 -7.81
CA THR A 563 -28.58 -2.80 -7.22
C THR A 563 -29.15 -4.20 -7.47
N LYS A 564 -30.17 -4.61 -6.69
CA LYS A 564 -30.86 -5.89 -6.88
C LYS A 564 -31.48 -6.03 -8.29
N ARG A 565 -31.98 -4.93 -8.87
CA ARG A 565 -32.49 -4.91 -10.24
C ARG A 565 -31.39 -5.15 -11.27
N ALA A 566 -30.25 -4.49 -11.11
CA ALA A 566 -29.09 -4.68 -11.99
C ALA A 566 -28.49 -6.09 -11.85
N TYR A 567 -28.51 -6.67 -10.64
CA TYR A 567 -28.11 -8.05 -10.42
C TYR A 567 -28.97 -9.05 -11.22
N LEU A 568 -30.30 -8.94 -11.17
CA LEU A 568 -31.18 -9.80 -11.94
C LEU A 568 -30.94 -9.64 -13.45
N HIS A 569 -30.74 -8.43 -13.92
CA HIS A 569 -30.34 -8.17 -15.31
C HIS A 569 -29.00 -8.80 -15.66
N LYS A 570 -27.98 -8.71 -14.78
CA LYS A 570 -26.68 -9.36 -14.98
C LYS A 570 -26.81 -10.89 -15.11
N VAL A 571 -27.66 -11.53 -14.31
CA VAL A 571 -27.95 -12.97 -14.42
C VAL A 571 -28.55 -13.30 -15.80
N GLN A 572 -29.49 -12.49 -16.28
CA GLN A 572 -30.06 -12.64 -17.63
C GLN A 572 -29.00 -12.45 -18.74
N CYS A 573 -28.07 -11.50 -18.59
CA CYS A 573 -26.98 -11.33 -19.52
C CYS A 573 -26.05 -12.56 -19.58
N VAL A 574 -25.70 -13.15 -18.43
CA VAL A 574 -24.92 -14.39 -18.35
C VAL A 574 -25.65 -15.54 -19.05
N GLN A 575 -26.94 -15.71 -18.74
CA GLN A 575 -27.75 -16.75 -19.39
C GLN A 575 -27.80 -16.54 -20.91
N ARG A 576 -28.09 -15.31 -21.34
CA ARG A 576 -28.18 -14.99 -22.78
C ARG A 576 -26.84 -15.20 -23.50
N ALA A 577 -25.71 -14.84 -22.85
CA ALA A 577 -24.38 -15.07 -23.40
C ALA A 577 -24.13 -16.56 -23.69
N ILE A 578 -24.52 -17.45 -22.80
CA ILE A 578 -24.40 -18.90 -22.96
C ILE A 578 -25.32 -19.41 -24.08
N GLU A 579 -26.58 -18.94 -24.11
CA GLU A 579 -27.58 -19.34 -25.13
C GLU A 579 -27.15 -18.92 -26.55
N VAL A 580 -26.62 -17.71 -26.72
CA VAL A 580 -26.21 -17.16 -28.02
C VAL A 580 -24.96 -17.86 -28.54
N ASN A 581 -23.95 -18.02 -27.67
CA ASN A 581 -22.64 -18.51 -28.09
C ASN A 581 -22.47 -20.04 -28.03
N ARG A 582 -23.32 -20.73 -27.24
CA ARG A 582 -23.31 -22.20 -27.06
C ARG A 582 -21.90 -22.77 -26.91
N PRO A 583 -21.12 -22.33 -25.91
CA PRO A 583 -19.78 -22.81 -25.71
C PRO A 583 -19.77 -24.29 -25.28
N GLY A 584 -18.86 -25.09 -25.85
CA GLY A 584 -18.69 -26.50 -25.47
C GLY A 584 -17.90 -26.61 -24.16
N ALA A 585 -18.46 -27.26 -23.12
CA ALA A 585 -17.80 -27.41 -21.83
C ALA A 585 -16.49 -28.23 -21.85
N ASP A 586 -16.29 -29.02 -22.91
CA ASP A 586 -15.11 -29.87 -23.07
C ASP A 586 -13.92 -29.15 -23.74
N ASP A 587 -14.14 -27.96 -24.28
CA ASP A 587 -13.08 -27.13 -24.86
C ASP A 587 -12.96 -25.78 -24.11
N PRO A 588 -12.13 -25.69 -23.07
CA PRO A 588 -11.95 -24.46 -22.31
C PRO A 588 -11.42 -23.27 -23.13
N LEU A 589 -10.69 -23.51 -24.24
CA LEU A 589 -10.25 -22.43 -25.12
C LEU A 589 -11.43 -21.83 -25.89
N GLU A 590 -12.32 -22.69 -26.40
CA GLU A 590 -13.57 -22.26 -27.00
C GLU A 590 -14.45 -21.48 -26.01
N VAL A 591 -14.55 -21.95 -24.74
CA VAL A 591 -15.28 -21.23 -23.68
C VAL A 591 -14.71 -19.85 -23.45
N LEU A 592 -13.38 -19.71 -23.34
CA LEU A 592 -12.71 -18.42 -23.21
C LEU A 592 -12.98 -17.50 -24.42
N ALA A 593 -12.91 -18.03 -25.62
CA ALA A 593 -13.17 -17.27 -26.84
C ALA A 593 -14.60 -16.76 -26.93
N LYS A 594 -15.58 -17.58 -26.54
CA LYS A 594 -17.01 -17.29 -26.69
C LYS A 594 -17.58 -16.41 -25.57
N VAL A 595 -17.25 -16.71 -24.30
CA VAL A 595 -17.86 -16.06 -23.15
C VAL A 595 -16.87 -15.55 -22.11
N GLY A 596 -15.56 -15.59 -22.41
CA GLY A 596 -14.48 -15.12 -21.55
C GLY A 596 -14.08 -13.65 -21.76
N GLY A 597 -12.80 -13.36 -21.49
CA GLY A 597 -12.16 -12.07 -21.66
C GLY A 597 -10.67 -12.24 -21.90
N PHE A 598 -9.97 -11.21 -22.40
CA PHE A 598 -8.52 -11.25 -22.62
C PHE A 598 -7.76 -11.42 -21.30
N ASP A 599 -8.25 -10.79 -20.21
CA ASP A 599 -7.75 -10.97 -18.86
C ASP A 599 -7.85 -12.43 -18.39
N LEU A 600 -9.02 -13.05 -18.52
CA LEU A 600 -9.25 -14.47 -18.18
C LEU A 600 -8.35 -15.42 -18.98
N ALA A 601 -8.25 -15.20 -20.28
CA ALA A 601 -7.42 -16.04 -21.17
C ALA A 601 -5.93 -15.91 -20.82
N ALA A 602 -5.45 -14.69 -20.58
CA ALA A 602 -4.06 -14.46 -20.19
C ALA A 602 -3.75 -15.03 -18.79
N MET A 603 -4.65 -14.89 -17.82
CA MET A 603 -4.50 -15.52 -16.48
C MET A 603 -4.43 -17.06 -16.58
N CYS A 604 -5.27 -17.68 -17.44
CA CYS A 604 -5.19 -19.11 -17.74
C CYS A 604 -3.78 -19.47 -18.24
N GLY A 605 -3.23 -18.66 -19.15
CA GLY A 605 -1.88 -18.82 -19.66
C GLY A 605 -0.80 -18.69 -18.57
N VAL A 606 -0.93 -17.75 -17.65
CA VAL A 606 0.01 -17.61 -16.51
C VAL A 606 0.02 -18.88 -15.67
N PHE A 607 -1.15 -19.46 -15.34
CA PHE A 607 -1.21 -20.70 -14.58
C PHE A 607 -0.57 -21.88 -15.31
N LEU A 608 -0.83 -22.04 -16.61
CA LEU A 608 -0.19 -23.07 -17.43
C LEU A 608 1.34 -22.89 -17.52
N GLY A 609 1.79 -21.65 -17.68
CA GLY A 609 3.21 -21.31 -17.70
C GLY A 609 3.89 -21.58 -16.36
N CYS A 610 3.29 -21.20 -15.26
CA CYS A 610 3.80 -21.50 -13.92
C CYS A 610 3.95 -23.01 -13.70
N ALA A 611 2.98 -23.82 -14.16
CA ALA A 611 3.06 -25.26 -14.09
C ALA A 611 4.21 -25.82 -14.95
N LYS A 612 4.44 -25.27 -16.14
CA LYS A 612 5.55 -25.69 -17.00
C LYS A 612 6.92 -25.39 -16.43
N TYR A 613 7.06 -24.19 -15.86
CA TYR A 613 8.35 -23.67 -15.38
C TYR A 613 8.63 -23.97 -13.90
N GLY A 614 7.71 -24.65 -13.20
CA GLY A 614 7.92 -25.05 -11.81
C GLY A 614 7.81 -23.89 -10.81
N ILE A 615 6.87 -22.99 -11.03
CA ILE A 615 6.60 -21.85 -10.15
C ILE A 615 5.28 -22.08 -9.42
N PRO A 616 5.24 -22.04 -8.07
CA PRO A 616 3.99 -21.98 -7.31
C PRO A 616 3.13 -20.78 -7.72
N ALA A 617 1.85 -21.00 -8.04
CA ALA A 617 0.93 -19.94 -8.46
C ALA A 617 -0.25 -19.81 -7.52
N VAL A 618 -0.62 -18.57 -7.17
CA VAL A 618 -1.69 -18.28 -6.21
C VAL A 618 -2.95 -17.80 -6.94
N ILE A 619 -4.08 -18.45 -6.64
CA ILE A 619 -5.43 -18.06 -7.07
C ILE A 619 -5.93 -16.97 -6.13
N ASP A 620 -6.39 -15.83 -6.68
CA ASP A 620 -6.98 -14.73 -5.92
C ASP A 620 -8.50 -14.91 -5.70
N GLY A 621 -9.33 -14.14 -6.40
CA GLY A 621 -10.78 -14.13 -6.29
C GLY A 621 -11.49 -14.98 -7.36
N VAL A 622 -12.78 -14.67 -7.60
CA VAL A 622 -13.64 -15.43 -8.53
C VAL A 622 -13.13 -15.44 -9.96
N ILE A 623 -12.58 -14.32 -10.43
CA ILE A 623 -12.08 -14.18 -11.80
C ILE A 623 -10.83 -15.06 -11.97
N SER A 624 -9.89 -14.97 -11.04
CA SER A 624 -8.69 -15.81 -11.01
C SER A 624 -9.05 -17.30 -10.88
N ALA A 625 -10.07 -17.66 -10.09
CA ALA A 625 -10.57 -19.03 -9.97
C ALA A 625 -11.19 -19.55 -11.28
N ALA A 626 -11.89 -18.71 -12.04
CA ALA A 626 -12.42 -19.06 -13.36
C ALA A 626 -11.27 -19.35 -14.36
N ALA A 627 -10.24 -18.54 -14.39
CA ALA A 627 -9.06 -18.74 -15.22
C ALA A 627 -8.27 -20.00 -14.81
N ALA A 628 -8.10 -20.24 -13.51
CA ALA A 628 -7.48 -21.46 -12.99
C ALA A 628 -8.27 -22.73 -13.36
N LEU A 629 -9.59 -22.66 -13.34
CA LEU A 629 -10.47 -23.75 -13.78
C LEU A 629 -10.26 -24.06 -15.26
N CYS A 630 -10.15 -23.05 -16.13
CA CYS A 630 -9.80 -23.24 -17.54
C CYS A 630 -8.43 -23.94 -17.69
N ALA A 631 -7.41 -23.46 -16.97
CA ALA A 631 -6.07 -24.03 -17.03
C ALA A 631 -6.02 -25.50 -16.59
N VAL A 632 -6.72 -25.86 -15.52
CA VAL A 632 -6.80 -27.25 -15.03
C VAL A 632 -7.61 -28.14 -15.95
N LYS A 633 -8.68 -27.62 -16.56
CA LYS A 633 -9.44 -28.34 -17.58
C LYS A 633 -8.62 -28.60 -18.85
N MET A 634 -7.76 -27.66 -19.26
CA MET A 634 -6.81 -27.85 -20.37
C MET A 634 -5.66 -28.81 -19.99
N CYS A 635 -5.20 -28.75 -18.75
CA CYS A 635 -4.06 -29.53 -18.25
C CYS A 635 -4.29 -29.90 -16.77
N PRO A 636 -4.78 -31.12 -16.46
CA PRO A 636 -5.05 -31.54 -15.08
C PRO A 636 -3.82 -31.45 -14.15
N ALA A 637 -2.60 -31.65 -14.66
CA ALA A 637 -1.36 -31.52 -13.88
C ALA A 637 -1.12 -30.09 -13.37
N CYS A 638 -1.71 -29.07 -13.98
CA CYS A 638 -1.59 -27.69 -13.55
C CYS A 638 -2.12 -27.48 -12.14
N ARG A 639 -3.14 -28.26 -11.72
CA ARG A 639 -3.75 -28.18 -10.37
C ARG A 639 -2.71 -28.26 -9.24
N ASP A 640 -1.71 -29.09 -9.38
CA ASP A 640 -0.71 -29.34 -8.35
C ASP A 640 0.23 -28.15 -8.10
N TYR A 641 0.24 -27.17 -8.99
CA TYR A 641 1.00 -25.93 -8.90
C TYR A 641 0.21 -24.77 -8.27
N LEU A 642 -1.11 -24.95 -8.06
CA LEU A 642 -2.02 -23.88 -7.63
C LEU A 642 -2.19 -23.87 -6.13
N PHE A 643 -2.10 -22.69 -5.54
CA PHE A 643 -2.35 -22.44 -4.13
C PHE A 643 -3.55 -21.50 -3.98
N PRO A 644 -4.45 -21.73 -3.01
CA PRO A 644 -5.57 -20.85 -2.80
C PRO A 644 -5.18 -19.61 -1.99
N SER A 645 -6.03 -18.61 -2.05
CA SER A 645 -5.99 -17.49 -1.14
C SER A 645 -7.24 -17.43 -0.24
N HIS A 646 -7.95 -16.31 -0.22
CA HIS A 646 -9.16 -16.10 0.55
C HIS A 646 -10.39 -16.71 -0.14
N GLN A 647 -11.41 -17.02 0.64
CA GLN A 647 -12.75 -17.30 0.13
C GLN A 647 -13.38 -15.98 -0.33
N SER A 648 -13.54 -15.79 -1.64
CA SER A 648 -14.27 -14.65 -2.18
C SER A 648 -15.75 -14.72 -1.84
N VAL A 649 -16.39 -13.58 -1.60
CA VAL A 649 -17.84 -13.47 -1.34
C VAL A 649 -18.68 -13.74 -2.60
N GLU A 650 -18.08 -13.65 -3.79
CA GLU A 650 -18.75 -13.91 -5.06
C GLU A 650 -19.17 -15.39 -5.18
N PRO A 651 -20.47 -15.69 -5.46
CA PRO A 651 -21.01 -17.06 -5.42
C PRO A 651 -20.28 -18.06 -6.33
N GLY A 652 -19.89 -17.63 -7.53
CA GLY A 652 -19.16 -18.46 -8.49
C GLY A 652 -17.80 -18.96 -8.00
N TYR A 653 -17.20 -18.28 -7.00
CA TYR A 653 -15.90 -18.67 -6.47
C TYR A 653 -15.90 -20.11 -5.93
N MET A 654 -16.86 -20.44 -5.06
CA MET A 654 -16.90 -21.79 -4.47
C MET A 654 -17.22 -22.85 -5.52
N ALA A 655 -18.09 -22.57 -6.50
CA ALA A 655 -18.34 -23.50 -7.60
C ALA A 655 -17.05 -23.83 -8.40
N ALA A 656 -16.23 -22.83 -8.66
CA ALA A 656 -14.93 -23.02 -9.33
C ALA A 656 -13.93 -23.78 -8.44
N MET A 657 -13.81 -23.41 -7.16
CA MET A 657 -12.86 -24.03 -6.22
C MET A 657 -13.23 -25.49 -5.91
N ASP A 658 -14.51 -25.82 -5.79
CA ASP A 658 -15.01 -27.19 -5.59
C ASP A 658 -14.69 -28.05 -6.85
N ALA A 659 -14.90 -27.50 -8.04
CA ALA A 659 -14.52 -28.17 -9.29
C ALA A 659 -13.00 -28.39 -9.43
N LEU A 660 -12.19 -27.46 -8.89
CA LEU A 660 -10.73 -27.60 -8.78
C LEU A 660 -10.30 -28.57 -7.67
N GLY A 661 -11.17 -28.89 -6.71
CA GLY A 661 -10.84 -29.65 -5.51
C GLY A 661 -9.84 -28.93 -4.60
N ILE A 662 -9.87 -27.60 -4.56
CA ILE A 662 -9.00 -26.74 -3.77
C ILE A 662 -9.80 -25.96 -2.75
N LYS A 663 -9.42 -26.02 -1.47
CA LYS A 663 -10.11 -25.31 -0.39
C LYS A 663 -9.40 -23.99 -0.08
N PRO A 664 -10.12 -22.86 0.05
CA PRO A 664 -9.51 -21.57 0.44
C PRO A 664 -8.83 -21.66 1.80
N TRP A 665 -7.81 -20.82 2.01
CA TRP A 665 -7.09 -20.77 3.28
C TRP A 665 -7.72 -19.81 4.28
N PHE A 666 -8.30 -18.69 3.80
CA PHE A 666 -8.80 -17.61 4.64
C PHE A 666 -10.28 -17.32 4.35
N LYS A 667 -11.00 -16.88 5.38
CA LYS A 667 -12.32 -16.28 5.25
C LYS A 667 -12.27 -14.86 5.79
N LEU A 668 -12.13 -13.89 4.90
CA LEU A 668 -11.90 -12.47 5.20
C LEU A 668 -13.00 -11.58 4.59
N ASP A 669 -14.07 -12.17 4.06
CA ASP A 669 -15.21 -11.50 3.41
C ASP A 669 -14.79 -10.51 2.29
N MET A 670 -13.66 -10.81 1.62
CA MET A 670 -13.09 -10.00 0.55
C MET A 670 -13.79 -10.22 -0.78
N ARG A 671 -13.87 -9.14 -1.58
CA ARG A 671 -14.47 -9.14 -2.94
C ARG A 671 -13.84 -8.08 -3.85
N LEU A 672 -12.59 -7.68 -3.58
CA LEU A 672 -11.92 -6.63 -4.36
C LEU A 672 -11.39 -7.18 -5.69
N GLY A 673 -10.75 -8.34 -5.70
CA GLY A 673 -9.94 -8.82 -6.82
C GLY A 673 -8.55 -8.20 -6.82
N GLU A 674 -8.04 -7.81 -7.96
CA GLU A 674 -6.74 -7.16 -8.18
C GLU A 674 -5.53 -8.06 -7.85
N GLY A 675 -5.71 -9.27 -7.33
CA GLY A 675 -4.63 -10.09 -6.74
C GLY A 675 -4.44 -9.86 -5.24
N SER A 676 -5.40 -9.20 -4.57
CA SER A 676 -5.30 -8.80 -3.17
C SER A 676 -5.16 -9.97 -2.20
N GLY A 677 -5.79 -11.11 -2.48
CA GLY A 677 -5.64 -12.32 -1.67
C GLY A 677 -4.29 -13.01 -1.84
N CYS A 678 -3.59 -12.79 -2.94
CA CYS A 678 -2.27 -13.38 -3.19
C CYS A 678 -1.25 -12.94 -2.13
N THR A 679 -1.27 -11.66 -1.74
CA THR A 679 -0.37 -11.10 -0.72
C THR A 679 -0.49 -11.84 0.62
N MET A 680 -1.71 -12.24 1.03
CA MET A 680 -1.94 -13.01 2.25
C MET A 680 -1.43 -14.44 2.14
N SER A 681 -1.55 -15.04 0.97
CA SER A 681 -1.07 -16.41 0.74
C SER A 681 0.45 -16.48 0.70
N PHE A 682 1.12 -15.43 0.26
CA PHE A 682 2.58 -15.35 0.31
C PHE A 682 3.11 -15.48 1.74
N GLU A 683 2.42 -14.90 2.77
CA GLU A 683 2.77 -15.08 4.18
C GLU A 683 2.75 -16.55 4.62
N VAL A 684 1.72 -17.30 4.22
CA VAL A 684 1.64 -18.73 4.56
C VAL A 684 2.74 -19.52 3.87
N MET A 685 3.06 -19.16 2.63
CA MET A 685 4.11 -19.81 1.84
C MET A 685 5.51 -19.49 2.40
N GLU A 686 5.75 -18.25 2.85
CA GLU A 686 6.98 -17.87 3.58
C GLU A 686 7.10 -18.62 4.90
N ALA A 687 6.01 -18.69 5.69
CA ALA A 687 5.99 -19.46 6.93
C ALA A 687 6.31 -20.94 6.67
N ALA A 688 5.79 -21.51 5.57
CA ALA A 688 6.09 -22.88 5.16
C ALA A 688 7.57 -23.11 4.80
N CYS A 689 8.24 -22.13 4.20
CA CYS A 689 9.69 -22.17 4.00
C CYS A 689 10.45 -22.05 5.32
N ALA A 690 10.02 -21.12 6.19
CA ALA A 690 10.72 -20.80 7.44
C ALA A 690 10.77 -21.98 8.41
N ILE A 691 9.74 -22.82 8.50
CA ILE A 691 9.77 -24.00 9.37
C ILE A 691 10.85 -25.00 8.95
N LEU A 692 11.05 -25.18 7.63
CA LEU A 692 12.10 -26.04 7.12
C LEU A 692 13.51 -25.48 7.35
N ASP A 693 13.65 -24.15 7.31
CA ASP A 693 14.96 -23.50 7.39
C ASP A 693 15.44 -23.24 8.82
N ARG A 694 14.50 -22.98 9.74
CA ARG A 694 14.84 -22.43 11.07
C ARG A 694 14.46 -23.34 12.24
N MET A 695 13.49 -24.23 12.06
CA MET A 695 13.01 -25.05 13.16
C MET A 695 14.01 -26.17 13.48
N ALA A 696 14.27 -26.36 14.75
CA ALA A 696 15.13 -27.43 15.21
C ALA A 696 14.49 -28.83 15.01
N THR A 697 15.30 -29.84 14.76
CA THR A 697 14.87 -31.25 14.85
C THR A 697 14.82 -31.70 16.31
N PHE A 698 14.15 -32.81 16.62
CA PHE A 698 14.17 -33.42 17.96
C PHE A 698 15.60 -33.64 18.45
N GLU A 699 16.46 -34.13 17.58
CA GLU A 699 17.88 -34.37 17.86
C GLU A 699 18.62 -33.07 18.21
N THR A 700 18.50 -32.03 17.37
CA THR A 700 19.20 -30.76 17.59
C THR A 700 18.61 -29.93 18.74
N ALA A 701 17.35 -30.15 19.10
CA ALA A 701 16.69 -29.55 20.27
C ALA A 701 16.98 -30.33 21.59
N GLY A 702 17.59 -31.52 21.52
CA GLY A 702 17.82 -32.37 22.67
C GLY A 702 16.54 -32.91 23.32
N ILE A 703 15.47 -33.06 22.51
CA ILE A 703 14.16 -33.55 22.98
C ILE A 703 14.02 -35.03 22.58
N ASP A 704 13.73 -35.89 23.54
CA ASP A 704 13.39 -37.30 23.29
C ASP A 704 11.99 -37.37 22.64
N ASP A 705 11.88 -37.98 21.47
CA ASP A 705 10.65 -38.13 20.69
C ASP A 705 9.93 -39.48 20.90
N GLY A 706 10.39 -40.31 21.86
CA GLY A 706 9.82 -41.63 22.18
C GLY A 706 8.32 -41.58 22.50
N TYR A 707 7.83 -40.48 23.08
CA TYR A 707 6.40 -40.27 23.36
C TYR A 707 5.50 -40.14 22.12
N LEU A 708 6.09 -39.94 20.92
CA LEU A 708 5.37 -39.84 19.66
C LEU A 708 5.23 -41.14 18.88
N GLU A 709 5.85 -42.25 19.38
CA GLU A 709 5.84 -43.54 18.67
C GLU A 709 4.42 -44.08 18.42
N GLU A 710 3.52 -43.93 19.40
CA GLU A 710 2.13 -44.40 19.27
C GLU A 710 1.36 -43.56 18.26
N ILE A 711 1.57 -42.25 18.24
CA ILE A 711 0.93 -41.33 17.30
C ILE A 711 1.39 -41.64 15.87
N ARG A 712 2.70 -41.79 15.65
CA ARG A 712 3.29 -42.16 14.35
C ARG A 712 2.80 -43.52 13.81
N LYS A 713 2.48 -44.48 14.70
CA LYS A 713 1.90 -45.77 14.34
C LYS A 713 0.42 -45.65 13.94
N SER A 714 -0.33 -44.75 14.58
CA SER A 714 -1.74 -44.54 14.27
C SER A 714 -1.95 -43.80 12.92
N ASP A 715 -1.08 -42.83 12.62
CA ASP A 715 -1.17 -42.08 11.33
C ASP A 715 -0.81 -42.92 10.12
N LYS A 716 0.09 -43.91 10.24
CA LYS A 716 0.35 -44.86 9.17
C LYS A 716 -0.86 -45.75 8.82
N LYS A 717 -1.73 -46.05 9.80
CA LYS A 717 -2.96 -46.84 9.59
C LYS A 717 -4.12 -46.02 9.02
N ALA A 718 -4.07 -44.69 9.10
CA ALA A 718 -5.10 -43.78 8.54
C ALA A 718 -4.79 -43.38 7.09
N CYS A 719 -3.57 -43.67 6.60
CA CYS A 719 -3.16 -43.42 5.21
C CYS A 719 -3.20 -44.66 4.31
N GLU A 720 -3.35 -45.89 4.90
CA GLU A 720 -3.73 -47.13 4.21
C GLU A 720 -5.26 -47.29 4.16
#